data_202776f7bdca746f315c422e56e920a1
#
_entry.id   202776f7bdca746f315c422e56e920a1
#
_cell.length_a   1.000
_cell.length_b   1.000
_cell.length_c   1.000
_cell.angle_alpha   90.00
_cell.angle_beta   90.00
_cell.angle_gamma   90.00
#
_symmetry.space_group_name_H-M   'P 1'
#
loop_
_entity.id
_entity.type
_entity.pdbx_description
1 polymer ?
#
loop_
_entity_poly.entity_id
_entity_poly.type
_entity_poly.pdbx_seq_one_letter_code
_entity_poly.pdbx_strand_id
1 'polypeptide(L)'
;MGSFYPGGEIAVDVRGRECLVEIKATSLIGPLQRLVATAQNGLEVMRYGGLETGRVPAPFEIIERKPMYRLRRYFPDVAPGERPPLVLVPPMMLSADVYDVTQTSSAVTILHEHGIDPLVVDFGSPATEEGGLDRNLADHVVAVSEIVDTIRRYTGRDVHLGGYSQGGMFCYQSAAYRRSKNLASLVTFGSPVDLVAGLPLGLPAGFATRSAGFLADHVFNRIPITDRMAATGFQLLDPVKTLKSRIDFVRQLHDREALLPREQQRRFLMGEGFVPWSGPAVADVLKQFVVHNRMMSGGFIINDQVVSLAEITCPILSFVGEVDDIGQPVAVRGIRRAAPHADVYEVTLRAGHFGLVVGSSAARQTWPAVADWVKWREDEGPQPEIVHPMEYQEPTSESGVTAAARIAHTAASVVEVGAGVGRELMGLANNAMRGTVELSGEAARALPRLSRLGQIQPHTRISLGSLLAEQGRRAPVGECFLFDDRVHTNAAVNTRIDNVVRGLIEVGVRPAVRIGVLMETRPSALVTVAALSRLGAVAVLLSPGSDLAAAIDLTEIDTVVTDPDNLKEVAATGKRVLVLGGGESRALEVEIGEDIIDLEQIDPHAVRLPGWYRPNPGRARELAFILVSGLGRRLEAKYITNYRWAVSAFGTASAADLDRNDTVYCLAPLHHSSGLLVSLGGAVAGGSRIALARELDPARFAEEVERYGVSVVTYTWTMMREVLDAPGFVMPQGHPIRLFIGSGMPVGLWQQTIEKFAPARVLEFYASTEGDVVLANVAGTKIGCKGRPVPGTAPIELAAYDPVTGRLIEDPDGFVRRCEDGEVGLLLGRVSANIDISNGTGFLRGVFAQGDSWTSTQGLFRRDADGDYWLVDFQRSVVITPHGPVYAQPVVDALDTIGQVDLAVVYGVDVQDHKAAVVALTLREGTELSVDVITDAMRRVSLDQRPDFVQIVDDIPVSPSFRPSASSLREEGVPQPGYRSWYFDNESQTYQVLTDAVRNDFLDGPA
;
A
#
# COMPACT_ATOMS: atom_id res chain seq x y z
N MET A 1 -82.03 -17.67 -27.41
CA MET A 1 -83.13 -18.37 -26.72
C MET A 1 -82.49 -18.98 -25.47
N GLY A 2 -82.81 -18.61 -24.33
CA GLY A 2 -83.84 -18.17 -23.54
C GLY A 2 -83.32 -17.61 -22.19
N SER A 3 -83.83 -16.56 -21.79
CA SER A 3 -83.73 -15.88 -20.49
C SER A 3 -84.14 -16.79 -19.33
N PHE A 4 -83.38 -16.67 -18.22
CA PHE A 4 -83.95 -16.94 -16.90
C PHE A 4 -83.38 -15.91 -15.90
N TYR A 5 -84.22 -15.03 -15.42
CA TYR A 5 -84.11 -14.39 -14.12
C TYR A 5 -84.72 -15.34 -13.07
N PRO A 6 -84.20 -15.33 -11.87
CA PRO A 6 -85.02 -15.06 -10.74
C PRO A 6 -84.42 -14.12 -9.72
N GLY A 7 -85.14 -13.07 -9.40
CA GLY A 7 -84.92 -12.34 -8.15
C GLY A 7 -85.67 -13.16 -7.03
N GLY A 8 -84.88 -13.31 -5.91
CA GLY A 8 -85.41 -13.85 -4.66
C GLY A 8 -85.21 -12.83 -3.56
N GLU A 9 -86.32 -12.26 -3.07
CA GLU A 9 -86.38 -11.47 -1.86
C GLU A 9 -86.25 -12.38 -0.63
N ILE A 10 -85.38 -12.09 0.29
CA ILE A 10 -85.36 -12.69 1.64
C ILE A 10 -85.71 -11.58 2.64
N ALA A 11 -86.88 -11.64 3.22
CA ALA A 11 -87.30 -10.78 4.32
C ALA A 11 -86.88 -11.41 5.66
N VAL A 12 -86.17 -10.67 6.50
CA VAL A 12 -85.92 -11.06 7.91
C VAL A 12 -86.47 -9.99 8.81
N ASP A 13 -87.56 -10.38 9.54
CA ASP A 13 -88.25 -9.54 10.51
C ASP A 13 -87.51 -9.53 11.85
N VAL A 14 -87.06 -8.37 12.32
CA VAL A 14 -86.59 -8.16 13.70
C VAL A 14 -87.20 -6.82 14.19
N ARG A 15 -88.33 -6.97 14.91
CA ARG A 15 -88.97 -5.91 15.71
C ARG A 15 -89.51 -4.70 14.94
N GLY A 16 -90.52 -4.94 14.11
CA GLY A 16 -91.46 -3.91 13.78
C GLY A 16 -90.98 -2.64 13.07
N ARG A 17 -89.94 -2.73 12.31
CA ARG A 17 -89.52 -1.70 11.31
C ARG A 17 -89.03 -2.41 10.08
N GLU A 18 -89.74 -2.35 9.00
CA GLU A 18 -89.37 -2.80 7.70
C GLU A 18 -88.20 -1.89 7.17
N CYS A 19 -87.02 -2.42 7.13
CA CYS A 19 -85.84 -1.81 6.36
C CYS A 19 -85.62 -2.75 5.18
N LEU A 20 -86.15 -2.37 4.01
CA LEU A 20 -85.75 -2.98 2.72
C LEU A 20 -84.33 -2.57 2.41
N VAL A 21 -83.43 -3.50 2.60
CA VAL A 21 -82.01 -3.34 2.07
C VAL A 21 -81.93 -4.02 0.69
N GLU A 22 -82.05 -3.20 -0.32
CA GLU A 22 -81.76 -3.64 -1.72
C GLU A 22 -80.32 -3.98 -1.88
N ILE A 23 -79.87 -5.22 -1.72
CA ILE A 23 -78.55 -5.71 -2.06
C ILE A 23 -78.53 -5.89 -3.57
N LYS A 24 -78.00 -4.90 -4.30
CA LYS A 24 -77.70 -5.04 -5.71
C LYS A 24 -76.81 -6.24 -5.91
N ALA A 25 -77.20 -7.27 -6.63
CA ALA A 25 -76.40 -8.48 -6.98
C ALA A 25 -75.09 -8.19 -7.63
N THR A 26 -74.88 -6.99 -8.18
CA THR A 26 -73.65 -6.49 -8.74
C THR A 26 -72.54 -6.24 -7.70
N SER A 27 -72.85 -6.10 -6.38
CA SER A 27 -71.83 -5.83 -5.35
C SER A 27 -71.12 -7.10 -4.81
N LEU A 28 -71.60 -8.28 -5.06
CA LEU A 28 -71.04 -9.56 -4.64
C LEU A 28 -70.20 -10.24 -5.75
N ILE A 29 -70.36 -9.88 -7.02
CA ILE A 29 -69.68 -10.46 -8.16
C ILE A 29 -68.20 -10.05 -8.13
N GLY A 30 -67.85 -8.81 -7.77
CA GLY A 30 -66.45 -8.28 -7.72
C GLY A 30 -65.62 -9.00 -6.65
N PRO A 31 -66.09 -9.15 -5.39
CA PRO A 31 -65.33 -9.89 -4.38
C PRO A 31 -65.12 -11.36 -4.70
N LEU A 32 -66.13 -12.05 -5.29
CA LEU A 32 -66.01 -13.45 -5.70
C LEU A 32 -65.08 -13.65 -6.88
N GLN A 33 -65.09 -12.77 -7.87
CA GLN A 33 -64.15 -12.77 -8.99
C GLN A 33 -62.73 -12.55 -8.52
N ARG A 34 -62.50 -11.63 -7.56
CA ARG A 34 -61.18 -11.42 -6.94
C ARG A 34 -60.70 -12.66 -6.18
N LEU A 35 -61.54 -13.34 -5.44
CA LEU A 35 -61.20 -14.58 -4.73
C LEU A 35 -60.81 -15.70 -5.70
N VAL A 36 -61.57 -15.88 -6.78
CA VAL A 36 -61.26 -16.89 -7.83
C VAL A 36 -59.96 -16.53 -8.54
N ALA A 37 -59.77 -15.28 -8.93
CA ALA A 37 -58.50 -14.83 -9.57
C ALA A 37 -57.32 -14.99 -8.60
N THR A 38 -57.47 -14.67 -7.31
CA THR A 38 -56.42 -14.88 -6.30
C THR A 38 -56.06 -16.36 -6.17
N ALA A 39 -57.07 -17.26 -6.16
CA ALA A 39 -56.85 -18.71 -6.08
C ALA A 39 -56.17 -19.26 -7.32
N GLN A 40 -56.57 -18.83 -8.51
CA GLN A 40 -55.98 -19.26 -9.78
C GLN A 40 -54.55 -18.78 -9.90
N ASN A 41 -54.29 -17.50 -9.70
CA ASN A 41 -52.95 -16.91 -9.75
C ASN A 41 -52.07 -17.47 -8.61
N GLY A 42 -52.63 -17.68 -7.41
CA GLY A 42 -51.91 -18.32 -6.30
C GLY A 42 -51.48 -19.75 -6.57
N LEU A 43 -52.32 -20.52 -7.24
CA LEU A 43 -51.98 -21.90 -7.65
C LEU A 43 -50.90 -21.93 -8.71
N GLU A 44 -50.94 -20.99 -9.65
CA GLU A 44 -49.89 -20.81 -10.67
C GLU A 44 -48.57 -20.45 -10.02
N VAL A 45 -48.54 -19.48 -9.11
CA VAL A 45 -47.36 -19.10 -8.36
C VAL A 45 -46.81 -20.24 -7.50
N MET A 46 -47.69 -21.03 -6.84
CA MET A 46 -47.27 -22.20 -6.05
C MET A 46 -46.67 -23.33 -6.94
N ARG A 47 -47.26 -23.54 -8.11
CA ARG A 47 -46.86 -24.63 -9.01
C ARG A 47 -45.65 -24.30 -9.85
N TYR A 48 -45.50 -23.06 -10.29
CA TYR A 48 -44.46 -22.61 -11.25
C TYR A 48 -43.52 -21.52 -10.68
N GLY A 49 -43.62 -21.18 -9.41
CA GLY A 49 -42.79 -20.16 -8.76
C GLY A 49 -43.14 -18.71 -9.10
N GLY A 50 -44.11 -18.48 -9.99
CA GLY A 50 -44.52 -17.18 -10.47
C GLY A 50 -45.63 -17.27 -11.53
N LEU A 51 -46.11 -16.09 -11.98
CA LEU A 51 -47.05 -15.99 -13.08
C LEU A 51 -46.36 -16.15 -14.40
N GLU A 52 -46.95 -16.83 -15.38
CA GLU A 52 -46.43 -16.92 -16.72
C GLU A 52 -46.56 -15.59 -17.46
N THR A 53 -45.46 -15.06 -17.96
CA THR A 53 -45.38 -13.68 -18.48
C THR A 53 -45.34 -13.61 -20.00
N GLY A 54 -45.12 -14.76 -20.68
CA GLY A 54 -44.98 -14.79 -22.14
C GLY A 54 -43.76 -14.01 -22.64
N ARG A 55 -42.67 -13.95 -21.89
CA ARG A 55 -41.44 -13.22 -22.23
C ARG A 55 -40.89 -13.68 -23.58
N VAL A 56 -40.63 -12.73 -24.47
CA VAL A 56 -39.84 -12.92 -25.67
C VAL A 56 -38.56 -12.09 -25.48
N PRO A 57 -37.37 -12.72 -25.36
CA PRO A 57 -36.13 -11.99 -25.25
C PRO A 57 -35.85 -11.21 -26.52
N ALA A 58 -35.07 -10.11 -26.42
CA ALA A 58 -34.59 -9.39 -27.58
C ALA A 58 -33.70 -10.31 -28.46
N PRO A 59 -33.80 -10.19 -29.79
CA PRO A 59 -33.03 -11.07 -30.70
C PRO A 59 -31.54 -10.82 -30.58
N PHE A 60 -30.76 -11.88 -30.48
CA PHE A 60 -29.30 -11.80 -30.45
C PHE A 60 -28.65 -12.98 -31.19
N GLU A 61 -27.41 -12.79 -31.60
CA GLU A 61 -26.50 -13.82 -32.06
C GLU A 61 -25.29 -13.94 -31.14
N ILE A 62 -24.65 -15.11 -31.13
CA ILE A 62 -23.38 -15.30 -30.40
C ILE A 62 -22.25 -15.14 -31.40
N ILE A 63 -21.54 -14.02 -31.34
CA ILE A 63 -20.46 -13.69 -32.26
C ILE A 63 -19.11 -14.29 -31.84
N GLU A 64 -18.94 -14.61 -30.55
CA GLU A 64 -17.76 -15.34 -30.06
C GLU A 64 -18.17 -16.28 -28.91
N ARG A 65 -17.54 -17.44 -28.89
CA ARG A 65 -17.69 -18.44 -27.82
C ARG A 65 -16.32 -18.94 -27.39
N LYS A 66 -16.02 -18.76 -26.12
CA LYS A 66 -14.83 -19.28 -25.43
C LYS A 66 -15.22 -20.05 -24.16
N PRO A 67 -14.33 -20.84 -23.55
CA PRO A 67 -14.62 -21.54 -22.31
C PRO A 67 -15.06 -20.60 -21.19
N MET A 68 -14.58 -19.35 -21.19
CA MET A 68 -14.83 -18.36 -20.15
C MET A 68 -16.12 -17.58 -20.37
N TYR A 69 -16.53 -17.37 -21.63
CA TYR A 69 -17.68 -16.52 -21.97
C TYR A 69 -18.29 -16.84 -23.33
N ARG A 70 -19.50 -16.31 -23.52
CA ARG A 70 -20.16 -16.10 -24.79
C ARG A 70 -20.40 -14.61 -24.98
N LEU A 71 -20.18 -14.10 -26.17
CA LEU A 71 -20.45 -12.69 -26.48
C LEU A 71 -21.72 -12.61 -27.30
N ARG A 72 -22.80 -12.10 -26.70
CA ARG A 72 -24.11 -11.90 -27.33
C ARG A 72 -24.12 -10.53 -27.99
N ARG A 73 -24.40 -10.46 -29.28
CA ARG A 73 -24.68 -9.22 -30.01
C ARG A 73 -26.17 -9.15 -30.29
N TYR A 74 -26.81 -8.13 -29.80
CA TYR A 74 -28.24 -7.92 -29.96
C TYR A 74 -28.53 -7.19 -31.27
N PHE A 75 -29.73 -7.48 -31.87
CA PHE A 75 -30.18 -6.89 -33.12
C PHE A 75 -29.19 -6.99 -34.26
N PRO A 76 -28.88 -8.22 -34.70
CA PRO A 76 -27.83 -8.50 -35.69
C PRO A 76 -28.09 -7.96 -37.11
N ASP A 77 -29.26 -7.36 -37.34
CA ASP A 77 -29.63 -6.76 -38.63
C ASP A 77 -28.83 -5.47 -38.92
N VAL A 78 -28.17 -4.86 -37.91
CA VAL A 78 -27.28 -3.71 -38.09
C VAL A 78 -25.90 -4.20 -38.49
N ALA A 79 -25.27 -3.54 -39.49
CA ALA A 79 -23.91 -3.91 -39.90
C ALA A 79 -22.89 -3.62 -38.79
N PRO A 80 -21.86 -4.49 -38.57
CA PRO A 80 -20.82 -4.22 -37.59
C PRO A 80 -20.10 -2.89 -37.86
N GLY A 81 -19.94 -2.06 -36.80
CA GLY A 81 -19.27 -0.77 -36.90
C GLY A 81 -20.11 0.39 -37.46
N GLU A 82 -21.34 0.14 -37.92
CA GLU A 82 -22.27 1.20 -38.30
C GLU A 82 -22.68 2.09 -37.13
N ARG A 83 -22.79 1.47 -35.93
CA ARG A 83 -23.13 2.14 -34.68
C ARG A 83 -22.04 1.97 -33.64
N PRO A 84 -21.92 2.91 -32.66
CA PRO A 84 -20.95 2.75 -31.56
C PRO A 84 -21.21 1.47 -30.77
N PRO A 85 -20.20 0.60 -30.56
CA PRO A 85 -20.36 -0.62 -29.80
C PRO A 85 -20.32 -0.34 -28.28
N LEU A 86 -21.33 -0.79 -27.56
CA LEU A 86 -21.34 -0.79 -26.09
C LEU A 86 -21.39 -2.24 -25.58
N VAL A 87 -20.33 -2.66 -24.92
CA VAL A 87 -20.23 -3.97 -24.29
C VAL A 87 -20.68 -3.90 -22.85
N LEU A 88 -21.70 -4.62 -22.46
CA LEU A 88 -22.27 -4.67 -21.11
C LEU A 88 -21.80 -5.93 -20.36
N VAL A 89 -21.20 -5.74 -19.20
CA VAL A 89 -20.61 -6.78 -18.34
C VAL A 89 -21.50 -6.97 -17.10
N PRO A 90 -22.11 -8.16 -16.91
CA PRO A 90 -22.87 -8.48 -15.72
C PRO A 90 -21.95 -8.79 -14.53
N PRO A 91 -22.42 -8.71 -13.29
CA PRO A 91 -21.72 -9.26 -12.13
C PRO A 91 -21.69 -10.79 -12.20
N MET A 92 -20.69 -11.41 -11.57
CA MET A 92 -20.52 -12.88 -11.57
C MET A 92 -21.73 -13.65 -11.08
N MET A 93 -22.50 -13.03 -10.17
CA MET A 93 -23.66 -13.65 -9.52
C MET A 93 -24.95 -13.61 -10.34
N LEU A 94 -24.96 -12.84 -11.41
CA LEU A 94 -26.17 -12.64 -12.21
C LEU A 94 -25.96 -13.14 -13.65
N SER A 95 -27.05 -13.65 -14.23
CA SER A 95 -27.04 -14.00 -15.66
C SER A 95 -26.93 -12.74 -16.53
N ALA A 96 -26.47 -12.91 -17.76
CA ALA A 96 -26.42 -11.86 -18.78
C ALA A 96 -27.80 -11.21 -19.03
N ASP A 97 -28.89 -11.91 -18.70
CA ASP A 97 -30.28 -11.44 -18.86
C ASP A 97 -30.62 -10.25 -17.96
N VAL A 98 -29.72 -9.84 -17.06
CA VAL A 98 -29.90 -8.60 -16.25
C VAL A 98 -30.11 -7.36 -17.13
N TYR A 99 -29.60 -7.36 -18.34
CA TYR A 99 -29.77 -6.27 -19.30
C TYR A 99 -30.98 -6.43 -20.23
N ASP A 100 -31.70 -7.57 -20.11
CA ASP A 100 -32.91 -7.87 -20.89
C ASP A 100 -33.99 -8.58 -20.05
N VAL A 101 -34.31 -8.01 -18.87
CA VAL A 101 -35.23 -8.65 -17.90
C VAL A 101 -36.68 -8.59 -18.37
N THR A 102 -37.13 -7.42 -18.85
CA THR A 102 -38.50 -7.19 -19.29
C THR A 102 -38.54 -6.46 -20.62
N GLN A 103 -39.53 -6.76 -21.42
CA GLN A 103 -39.67 -6.14 -22.75
C GLN A 103 -39.82 -4.59 -22.70
N THR A 104 -40.43 -4.07 -21.62
CA THR A 104 -40.67 -2.61 -21.45
C THR A 104 -39.49 -1.87 -20.81
N SER A 105 -38.53 -2.59 -20.25
CA SER A 105 -37.36 -2.01 -19.60
C SER A 105 -36.05 -2.72 -19.99
N SER A 106 -36.01 -3.32 -21.17
CA SER A 106 -34.82 -3.96 -21.74
C SER A 106 -33.78 -2.90 -22.06
N ALA A 107 -32.64 -2.97 -21.40
CA ALA A 107 -31.50 -2.08 -21.64
C ALA A 107 -31.03 -2.16 -23.09
N VAL A 108 -30.87 -3.38 -23.61
CA VAL A 108 -30.37 -3.62 -24.98
C VAL A 108 -31.34 -3.08 -26.02
N THR A 109 -32.65 -3.16 -25.77
CA THR A 109 -33.67 -2.61 -26.70
C THR A 109 -33.61 -1.07 -26.71
N ILE A 110 -33.56 -0.44 -25.54
CA ILE A 110 -33.51 1.02 -25.41
C ILE A 110 -32.23 1.55 -26.06
N LEU A 111 -31.09 0.93 -25.79
CA LEU A 111 -29.82 1.35 -26.40
C LEU A 111 -29.85 1.23 -27.92
N HIS A 112 -30.40 0.13 -28.44
CA HIS A 112 -30.57 -0.07 -29.88
C HIS A 112 -31.48 0.99 -30.52
N GLU A 113 -32.64 1.30 -29.90
CA GLU A 113 -33.55 2.37 -30.34
C GLU A 113 -32.88 3.75 -30.36
N HIS A 114 -31.91 3.98 -29.49
CA HIS A 114 -31.10 5.20 -29.44
C HIS A 114 -29.84 5.16 -30.34
N GLY A 115 -29.69 4.16 -31.18
CA GLY A 115 -28.62 4.10 -32.19
C GLY A 115 -27.28 3.54 -31.69
N ILE A 116 -27.26 2.82 -30.59
CA ILE A 116 -26.09 2.10 -30.06
C ILE A 116 -26.13 0.64 -30.51
N ASP A 117 -24.97 0.00 -30.68
CA ASP A 117 -24.84 -1.44 -30.93
C ASP A 117 -24.57 -2.17 -29.59
N PRO A 118 -25.61 -2.73 -28.92
CA PRO A 118 -25.46 -3.33 -27.61
C PRO A 118 -24.96 -4.78 -27.69
N LEU A 119 -23.87 -5.06 -26.96
CA LEU A 119 -23.31 -6.38 -26.79
C LEU A 119 -23.33 -6.73 -25.30
N VAL A 120 -23.54 -8.00 -24.97
CA VAL A 120 -23.58 -8.46 -23.58
C VAL A 120 -22.65 -9.64 -23.39
N VAL A 121 -21.83 -9.57 -22.37
CA VAL A 121 -20.96 -10.68 -21.94
C VAL A 121 -21.81 -11.70 -21.17
N ASP A 122 -21.78 -12.94 -21.58
CA ASP A 122 -22.43 -14.07 -20.90
C ASP A 122 -21.36 -15.02 -20.36
N PHE A 123 -21.04 -14.93 -19.09
CA PHE A 123 -20.06 -15.82 -18.44
C PHE A 123 -20.60 -17.24 -18.22
N GLY A 124 -21.89 -17.48 -18.47
CA GLY A 124 -22.55 -18.76 -18.19
C GLY A 124 -22.66 -19.04 -16.69
N SER A 125 -23.03 -20.27 -16.36
CA SER A 125 -23.05 -20.72 -14.97
C SER A 125 -21.79 -21.52 -14.65
N PRO A 126 -20.98 -21.11 -13.68
CA PRO A 126 -19.79 -21.87 -13.29
C PRO A 126 -20.03 -23.34 -12.97
N ALA A 127 -21.23 -23.70 -12.51
CA ALA A 127 -21.57 -25.09 -12.21
C ALA A 127 -21.78 -25.98 -13.47
N THR A 128 -22.03 -25.39 -14.62
CA THR A 128 -22.31 -26.12 -15.88
C THR A 128 -21.26 -25.94 -16.96
N GLU A 129 -20.41 -24.93 -16.83
CA GLU A 129 -19.31 -24.66 -17.76
C GLU A 129 -18.06 -25.47 -17.38
N GLU A 130 -17.29 -25.91 -18.37
CA GLU A 130 -16.03 -26.62 -18.16
C GLU A 130 -15.04 -25.73 -17.45
N GLY A 131 -14.43 -26.22 -16.34
CA GLY A 131 -13.53 -25.45 -15.47
C GLY A 131 -14.18 -24.27 -14.76
N GLY A 132 -15.48 -24.14 -14.79
CA GLY A 132 -16.20 -22.96 -14.28
C GLY A 132 -16.01 -22.71 -12.78
N LEU A 133 -15.92 -23.78 -11.97
CA LEU A 133 -15.73 -23.67 -10.51
C LEU A 133 -14.30 -23.30 -10.11
N ASP A 134 -13.34 -23.42 -11.01
CA ASP A 134 -11.93 -23.08 -10.80
C ASP A 134 -11.61 -21.64 -11.24
N ARG A 135 -12.55 -20.94 -11.90
CA ARG A 135 -12.37 -19.56 -12.37
C ARG A 135 -12.05 -18.63 -11.20
N ASN A 136 -11.05 -17.81 -11.38
CA ASN A 136 -10.65 -16.77 -10.44
C ASN A 136 -11.09 -15.37 -10.92
N LEU A 137 -10.74 -14.33 -10.17
CA LEU A 137 -11.08 -12.95 -10.52
C LEU A 137 -10.38 -12.50 -11.82
N ALA A 138 -9.09 -12.82 -11.95
CA ALA A 138 -8.29 -12.44 -13.12
C ALA A 138 -8.84 -13.01 -14.41
N ASP A 139 -9.38 -14.24 -14.40
CA ASP A 139 -9.99 -14.86 -15.58
C ASP A 139 -11.13 -14.02 -16.15
N HIS A 140 -11.98 -13.41 -15.27
CA HIS A 140 -13.07 -12.54 -15.69
C HIS A 140 -12.57 -11.23 -16.29
N VAL A 141 -11.55 -10.62 -15.68
CA VAL A 141 -10.97 -9.36 -16.15
C VAL A 141 -10.25 -9.54 -17.49
N VAL A 142 -9.50 -10.63 -17.65
CA VAL A 142 -8.82 -10.97 -18.89
C VAL A 142 -9.83 -11.27 -20.00
N ALA A 143 -10.89 -12.00 -19.69
CA ALA A 143 -11.98 -12.25 -20.64
C ALA A 143 -12.61 -10.93 -21.15
N VAL A 144 -12.89 -9.97 -20.26
CA VAL A 144 -13.39 -8.64 -20.66
C VAL A 144 -12.36 -7.91 -21.53
N SER A 145 -11.07 -7.99 -21.18
CA SER A 145 -9.99 -7.41 -21.99
C SER A 145 -9.92 -8.01 -23.39
N GLU A 146 -10.03 -9.32 -23.53
CA GLU A 146 -10.05 -10.02 -24.83
C GLU A 146 -11.27 -9.65 -25.68
N ILE A 147 -12.43 -9.48 -25.03
CA ILE A 147 -13.67 -9.04 -25.69
C ILE A 147 -13.49 -7.67 -26.32
N VAL A 148 -12.84 -6.72 -25.63
CA VAL A 148 -12.54 -5.40 -26.20
C VAL A 148 -11.73 -5.54 -27.48
N ASP A 149 -10.71 -6.39 -27.51
CA ASP A 149 -9.90 -6.61 -28.72
C ASP A 149 -10.70 -7.31 -29.84
N THR A 150 -11.60 -8.22 -29.49
CA THR A 150 -12.48 -8.87 -30.44
C THR A 150 -13.45 -7.88 -31.08
N ILE A 151 -14.11 -7.02 -30.28
CA ILE A 151 -15.03 -6.02 -30.79
C ILE A 151 -14.30 -4.95 -31.60
N ARG A 152 -13.12 -4.50 -31.16
CA ARG A 152 -12.30 -3.56 -31.93
C ARG A 152 -11.98 -4.11 -33.33
N ARG A 153 -11.65 -5.39 -33.44
CA ARG A 153 -11.41 -6.06 -34.73
C ARG A 153 -12.69 -6.24 -35.53
N TYR A 154 -13.80 -6.54 -34.87
CA TYR A 154 -15.09 -6.82 -35.51
C TYR A 154 -15.77 -5.57 -36.05
N THR A 155 -15.71 -4.45 -35.31
CA THR A 155 -16.39 -3.17 -35.65
C THR A 155 -15.47 -2.11 -36.25
N GLY A 156 -14.17 -2.23 -36.08
CA GLY A 156 -13.21 -1.18 -36.44
C GLY A 156 -13.23 0.06 -35.54
N ARG A 157 -14.07 0.11 -34.49
CA ARG A 157 -14.26 1.24 -33.58
C ARG A 157 -13.70 0.93 -32.18
N ASP A 158 -13.32 1.95 -31.43
CA ASP A 158 -13.03 1.82 -30.00
C ASP A 158 -14.30 1.47 -29.24
N VAL A 159 -14.15 0.80 -28.11
CA VAL A 159 -15.25 0.16 -27.39
C VAL A 159 -15.70 1.01 -26.21
N HIS A 160 -17.00 1.27 -26.10
CA HIS A 160 -17.60 1.70 -24.86
C HIS A 160 -17.83 0.44 -23.98
N LEU A 161 -17.27 0.44 -22.77
CA LEU A 161 -17.37 -0.71 -21.89
C LEU A 161 -18.25 -0.36 -20.69
N GLY A 162 -19.39 -1.02 -20.54
CA GLY A 162 -20.34 -0.79 -19.47
C GLY A 162 -20.43 -1.96 -18.50
N GLY A 163 -20.63 -1.70 -17.20
CA GLY A 163 -20.75 -2.77 -16.22
C GLY A 163 -21.58 -2.41 -15.00
N TYR A 164 -22.37 -3.38 -14.56
CA TYR A 164 -23.23 -3.24 -13.40
C TYR A 164 -22.58 -3.86 -12.17
N SER A 165 -22.56 -3.08 -11.05
CA SER A 165 -22.06 -3.58 -9.77
C SER A 165 -20.64 -4.16 -9.90
N GLN A 166 -20.44 -5.42 -9.58
CA GLN A 166 -19.18 -6.12 -9.77
C GLN A 166 -18.74 -6.19 -11.25
N GLY A 167 -19.69 -6.24 -12.19
CA GLY A 167 -19.35 -6.14 -13.61
C GLY A 167 -18.65 -4.83 -13.97
N GLY A 168 -19.03 -3.71 -13.32
CA GLY A 168 -18.31 -2.45 -13.45
C GLY A 168 -16.93 -2.46 -12.80
N MET A 169 -16.75 -3.23 -11.71
CA MET A 169 -15.40 -3.45 -11.17
C MET A 169 -14.52 -4.19 -12.17
N PHE A 170 -15.06 -5.18 -12.91
CA PHE A 170 -14.32 -5.83 -14.01
C PHE A 170 -13.98 -4.86 -15.14
N CYS A 171 -14.89 -3.94 -15.45
CA CYS A 171 -14.63 -2.90 -16.44
C CYS A 171 -13.47 -1.99 -16.01
N TYR A 172 -13.47 -1.52 -14.77
CA TYR A 172 -12.36 -0.73 -14.21
C TYR A 172 -11.03 -1.50 -14.26
N GLN A 173 -11.03 -2.73 -13.78
CA GLN A 173 -9.82 -3.55 -13.75
C GLN A 173 -9.31 -3.89 -15.15
N SER A 174 -10.21 -4.21 -16.09
CA SER A 174 -9.85 -4.46 -17.48
C SER A 174 -9.31 -3.20 -18.16
N ALA A 175 -9.90 -2.03 -17.90
CA ALA A 175 -9.41 -0.76 -18.44
C ALA A 175 -8.01 -0.43 -17.91
N ALA A 176 -7.77 -0.63 -16.62
CA ALA A 176 -6.47 -0.46 -15.99
C ALA A 176 -5.43 -1.46 -16.57
N TYR A 177 -5.78 -2.74 -16.64
CA TYR A 177 -4.93 -3.80 -17.21
C TYR A 177 -4.52 -3.52 -18.65
N ARG A 178 -5.43 -2.92 -19.45
CA ARG A 178 -5.21 -2.50 -20.84
C ARG A 178 -4.58 -1.12 -20.97
N ARG A 179 -4.43 -0.35 -19.87
CA ARG A 179 -4.05 1.07 -19.91
C ARG A 179 -4.95 1.86 -20.87
N SER A 180 -6.26 1.61 -20.78
CA SER A 180 -7.32 2.18 -21.62
C SER A 180 -7.20 1.94 -23.13
N LYS A 181 -6.32 1.07 -23.59
CA LYS A 181 -6.13 0.81 -25.01
C LYS A 181 -7.41 0.27 -25.67
N ASN A 182 -7.82 0.85 -26.81
CA ASN A 182 -9.03 0.52 -27.59
C ASN A 182 -10.34 0.74 -26.81
N LEU A 183 -10.33 1.59 -25.77
CA LEU A 183 -11.54 1.99 -25.03
C LEU A 183 -11.88 3.45 -25.36
N ALA A 184 -13.12 3.68 -25.78
CA ALA A 184 -13.68 5.01 -25.97
C ALA A 184 -14.15 5.63 -24.65
N SER A 185 -14.81 4.85 -23.78
CA SER A 185 -15.19 5.24 -22.42
C SER A 185 -15.60 4.07 -21.55
N LEU A 186 -15.70 4.27 -20.24
CA LEU A 186 -16.31 3.38 -19.28
C LEU A 186 -17.66 3.92 -18.82
N VAL A 187 -18.62 3.02 -18.58
CA VAL A 187 -19.93 3.35 -17.98
C VAL A 187 -20.23 2.34 -16.88
N THR A 188 -20.40 2.79 -15.63
CA THR A 188 -20.59 1.89 -14.51
C THR A 188 -21.84 2.23 -13.69
N PHE A 189 -22.48 1.20 -13.14
CA PHE A 189 -23.76 1.34 -12.44
C PHE A 189 -23.64 0.79 -11.02
N GLY A 190 -23.61 1.67 -10.03
CA GLY A 190 -23.49 1.28 -8.62
C GLY A 190 -22.27 0.42 -8.31
N SER A 191 -21.15 0.62 -9.02
CA SER A 191 -19.95 -0.18 -8.92
C SER A 191 -19.02 0.37 -7.85
N PRO A 192 -18.87 -0.28 -6.68
CA PRO A 192 -18.09 0.23 -5.59
C PRO A 192 -16.59 0.12 -5.89
N VAL A 193 -15.83 1.13 -5.50
CA VAL A 193 -14.37 1.18 -5.59
C VAL A 193 -13.74 1.20 -4.21
N ASP A 194 -14.23 2.04 -3.30
CA ASP A 194 -13.80 2.07 -1.91
C ASP A 194 -14.72 1.18 -1.04
N LEU A 195 -14.46 -0.14 -1.06
CA LEU A 195 -15.30 -1.09 -0.33
C LEU A 195 -15.20 -0.93 1.19
N VAL A 196 -14.09 -0.42 1.69
CA VAL A 196 -13.90 -0.20 3.13
C VAL A 196 -14.76 0.97 3.62
N ALA A 197 -14.85 2.05 2.84
CA ALA A 197 -15.73 3.18 3.15
C ALA A 197 -17.22 2.82 3.06
N GLY A 198 -17.56 1.82 2.22
CA GLY A 198 -18.93 1.36 1.97
C GLY A 198 -19.37 0.14 2.76
N LEU A 199 -18.68 -0.28 3.83
CA LEU A 199 -19.08 -1.47 4.60
C LEU A 199 -20.48 -1.31 5.22
N PRO A 200 -21.45 -2.16 4.86
CA PRO A 200 -22.88 -1.92 5.16
C PRO A 200 -23.25 -2.07 6.64
N LEU A 201 -22.41 -2.64 7.48
CA LEU A 201 -22.75 -3.01 8.87
C LEU A 201 -22.19 -2.07 9.94
N GLY A 202 -21.50 -0.98 9.58
CA GLY A 202 -20.83 -0.09 10.55
C GLY A 202 -19.81 -0.83 11.44
N LEU A 203 -19.33 -1.99 10.98
CA LEU A 203 -18.31 -2.77 11.68
C LEU A 203 -16.98 -2.02 11.62
N PRO A 204 -16.19 -2.04 12.71
CA PRO A 204 -14.84 -1.52 12.65
C PRO A 204 -14.09 -2.17 11.48
N ALA A 205 -13.49 -1.35 10.61
CA ALA A 205 -12.81 -1.83 9.39
C ALA A 205 -11.83 -2.98 9.68
N GLY A 206 -11.08 -2.88 10.78
CA GLY A 206 -10.13 -3.92 11.18
C GLY A 206 -10.76 -5.26 11.61
N PHE A 207 -12.02 -5.31 12.02
CA PHE A 207 -12.74 -6.56 12.29
C PHE A 207 -13.28 -7.16 10.99
N ALA A 208 -13.87 -6.33 10.13
CA ALA A 208 -14.40 -6.76 8.84
C ALA A 208 -13.28 -7.33 7.94
N THR A 209 -12.14 -6.67 7.86
CA THR A 209 -11.00 -7.14 7.06
C THR A 209 -10.41 -8.45 7.58
N ARG A 210 -10.29 -8.63 8.90
CA ARG A 210 -9.80 -9.91 9.48
C ARG A 210 -10.76 -11.07 9.22
N SER A 211 -12.07 -10.82 9.39
CA SER A 211 -13.09 -11.84 9.12
C SER A 211 -13.15 -12.20 7.64
N ALA A 212 -13.08 -11.21 6.75
CA ALA A 212 -13.04 -11.42 5.31
C ALA A 212 -11.79 -12.22 4.89
N GLY A 213 -10.61 -11.89 5.45
CA GLY A 213 -9.38 -12.62 5.19
C GLY A 213 -9.45 -14.09 5.63
N PHE A 214 -9.98 -14.35 6.83
CA PHE A 214 -10.19 -15.72 7.32
C PHE A 214 -11.15 -16.52 6.44
N LEU A 215 -12.28 -15.92 6.06
CA LEU A 215 -13.28 -16.55 5.18
C LEU A 215 -12.70 -16.84 3.79
N ALA A 216 -11.94 -15.90 3.22
CA ALA A 216 -11.28 -16.09 1.93
C ALA A 216 -10.29 -17.27 1.97
N ASP A 217 -9.43 -17.33 2.98
CA ASP A 217 -8.36 -18.34 3.06
C ASP A 217 -8.85 -19.75 3.42
N HIS A 218 -9.89 -19.87 4.26
CA HIS A 218 -10.26 -21.14 4.87
C HIS A 218 -11.61 -21.69 4.43
N VAL A 219 -12.51 -20.84 3.93
CA VAL A 219 -13.88 -21.24 3.56
C VAL A 219 -14.09 -21.18 2.06
N PHE A 220 -14.03 -19.98 1.47
CA PHE A 220 -14.43 -19.79 0.07
C PHE A 220 -13.44 -20.34 -0.93
N ASN A 221 -12.17 -20.42 -0.60
CA ASN A 221 -11.19 -21.09 -1.46
C ASN A 221 -11.47 -22.59 -1.68
N ARG A 222 -12.42 -23.18 -0.91
CA ARG A 222 -12.76 -24.60 -0.94
C ARG A 222 -14.23 -24.90 -1.24
N ILE A 223 -15.10 -23.93 -1.08
CA ILE A 223 -16.56 -24.13 -1.18
C ILE A 223 -17.14 -23.07 -2.10
N PRO A 224 -17.75 -23.44 -3.24
CA PRO A 224 -18.44 -22.49 -4.11
C PRO A 224 -19.71 -21.98 -3.45
N ILE A 225 -20.08 -20.72 -3.75
CA ILE A 225 -21.36 -20.16 -3.35
C ILE A 225 -22.42 -20.62 -4.33
N THR A 226 -23.44 -21.31 -3.85
CA THR A 226 -24.55 -21.75 -4.68
C THR A 226 -25.48 -20.59 -5.03
N ASP A 227 -26.27 -20.73 -6.11
CA ASP A 227 -27.31 -19.80 -6.54
C ASP A 227 -28.29 -19.43 -5.40
N ARG A 228 -28.71 -20.42 -4.61
CA ARG A 228 -29.59 -20.21 -3.44
C ARG A 228 -28.90 -19.42 -2.33
N MET A 229 -27.61 -19.67 -2.08
CA MET A 229 -26.84 -18.92 -1.08
C MET A 229 -26.63 -17.47 -1.54
N ALA A 230 -26.35 -17.25 -2.83
CA ALA A 230 -26.22 -15.92 -3.40
C ALA A 230 -27.53 -15.13 -3.31
N ALA A 231 -28.66 -15.74 -3.74
CA ALA A 231 -29.99 -15.14 -3.66
C ALA A 231 -30.40 -14.84 -2.20
N THR A 232 -30.14 -15.77 -1.26
CA THR A 232 -30.47 -15.59 0.17
C THR A 232 -29.62 -14.49 0.78
N GLY A 233 -28.30 -14.46 0.49
CA GLY A 233 -27.39 -13.40 0.94
C GLY A 233 -27.86 -12.03 0.49
N PHE A 234 -28.29 -11.91 -0.76
CA PHE A 234 -28.82 -10.67 -1.32
C PHE A 234 -30.14 -10.22 -0.65
N GLN A 235 -31.04 -11.18 -0.36
CA GLN A 235 -32.31 -10.91 0.34
C GLN A 235 -32.11 -10.48 1.80
N LEU A 236 -31.04 -10.93 2.44
CA LEU A 236 -30.67 -10.56 3.81
C LEU A 236 -30.07 -9.14 3.92
N LEU A 237 -29.63 -8.54 2.82
CA LEU A 237 -29.15 -7.16 2.81
C LEU A 237 -30.27 -6.14 3.02
N ASP A 238 -31.52 -6.46 2.61
CA ASP A 238 -32.68 -5.63 2.90
C ASP A 238 -33.93 -6.49 3.21
N PRO A 239 -34.04 -7.06 4.44
CA PRO A 239 -35.09 -7.97 4.81
C PRO A 239 -36.46 -7.28 4.88
N VAL A 240 -36.51 -5.98 5.20
CA VAL A 240 -37.74 -5.21 5.35
C VAL A 240 -38.41 -4.96 4.00
N LYS A 241 -37.64 -4.51 3.01
CA LYS A 241 -38.13 -4.33 1.63
C LYS A 241 -38.58 -5.68 1.02
N THR A 242 -37.80 -6.73 1.27
CA THR A 242 -38.12 -8.08 0.79
C THR A 242 -39.45 -8.57 1.36
N LEU A 243 -39.70 -8.40 2.66
CA LEU A 243 -40.94 -8.79 3.31
C LEU A 243 -42.13 -7.95 2.83
N LYS A 244 -41.94 -6.62 2.74
CA LYS A 244 -42.97 -5.70 2.22
C LYS A 244 -43.34 -6.04 0.78
N SER A 245 -42.36 -6.28 -0.09
CA SER A 245 -42.63 -6.69 -1.48
C SER A 245 -43.40 -8.01 -1.58
N ARG A 246 -43.15 -8.99 -0.72
CA ARG A 246 -43.91 -10.25 -0.65
C ARG A 246 -45.34 -10.03 -0.20
N ILE A 247 -45.55 -9.19 0.79
CA ILE A 247 -46.91 -8.87 1.30
C ILE A 247 -47.70 -8.12 0.23
N ASP A 248 -47.10 -7.12 -0.43
CA ASP A 248 -47.77 -6.35 -1.47
C ASP A 248 -48.09 -7.21 -2.71
N PHE A 249 -47.21 -8.15 -3.07
CA PHE A 249 -47.51 -9.14 -4.11
C PHE A 249 -48.71 -10.02 -3.78
N VAL A 250 -48.78 -10.57 -2.56
CA VAL A 250 -49.92 -11.41 -2.14
C VAL A 250 -51.21 -10.61 -2.11
N ARG A 251 -51.18 -9.34 -1.67
CA ARG A 251 -52.33 -8.44 -1.69
C ARG A 251 -52.85 -8.14 -3.09
N GLN A 252 -51.98 -8.06 -4.08
CA GLN A 252 -52.30 -7.77 -5.49
C GLN A 252 -52.55 -9.03 -6.33
N LEU A 253 -52.46 -10.22 -5.75
CA LEU A 253 -52.55 -11.50 -6.48
C LEU A 253 -53.85 -11.69 -7.27
N HIS A 254 -54.90 -10.92 -6.97
CA HIS A 254 -56.15 -10.91 -7.69
C HIS A 254 -56.13 -10.11 -8.98
N ASP A 255 -55.12 -9.26 -9.16
CA ASP A 255 -55.00 -8.38 -10.33
C ASP A 255 -53.76 -8.77 -11.17
N ARG A 256 -53.97 -9.71 -12.09
CA ARG A 256 -52.90 -10.24 -12.97
C ARG A 256 -52.32 -9.17 -13.87
N GLU A 257 -53.15 -8.27 -14.40
CA GLU A 257 -52.72 -7.25 -15.32
C GLU A 257 -51.78 -6.23 -14.64
N ALA A 258 -52.05 -5.90 -13.38
CA ALA A 258 -51.16 -5.05 -12.59
C ALA A 258 -49.83 -5.74 -12.16
N LEU A 259 -49.86 -7.08 -12.01
CA LEU A 259 -48.68 -7.86 -11.60
C LEU A 259 -47.78 -8.23 -12.76
N LEU A 260 -48.34 -8.59 -13.93
CA LEU A 260 -47.54 -9.09 -15.07
C LEU A 260 -46.36 -8.21 -15.47
N PRO A 261 -46.44 -6.87 -15.52
CA PRO A 261 -45.31 -6.02 -15.88
C PRO A 261 -44.12 -6.08 -14.88
N ARG A 262 -44.42 -6.45 -13.62
CA ARG A 262 -43.41 -6.54 -12.55
C ARG A 262 -43.00 -7.98 -12.24
N GLU A 263 -43.72 -8.97 -12.74
CA GLU A 263 -43.53 -10.37 -12.41
C GLU A 263 -42.21 -10.90 -12.95
N GLN A 264 -41.81 -10.54 -14.14
CA GLN A 264 -40.49 -10.91 -14.71
C GLN A 264 -39.37 -10.39 -13.85
N GLN A 265 -39.41 -9.09 -13.46
CA GLN A 265 -38.42 -8.49 -12.56
C GLN A 265 -38.45 -9.21 -11.19
N ARG A 266 -39.62 -9.51 -10.64
CA ARG A 266 -39.76 -10.24 -9.39
C ARG A 266 -39.13 -11.63 -9.46
N ARG A 267 -39.45 -12.43 -10.48
CA ARG A 267 -38.89 -13.78 -10.69
C ARG A 267 -37.38 -13.74 -10.85
N PHE A 268 -36.86 -12.80 -11.66
CA PHE A 268 -35.44 -12.58 -11.83
C PHE A 268 -34.73 -12.34 -10.47
N LEU A 269 -35.27 -11.42 -9.66
CA LEU A 269 -34.72 -11.07 -8.35
C LEU A 269 -34.95 -12.15 -7.26
N MET A 270 -35.94 -13.06 -7.43
CA MET A 270 -36.24 -14.11 -6.46
C MET A 270 -35.39 -15.38 -6.66
N GLY A 271 -34.63 -15.49 -7.74
CA GLY A 271 -33.78 -16.65 -7.96
C GLY A 271 -33.36 -16.93 -9.40
N GLU A 272 -34.26 -16.69 -10.39
CA GLU A 272 -33.98 -17.06 -11.80
C GLU A 272 -32.81 -16.31 -12.42
N GLY A 273 -32.52 -15.10 -11.93
CA GLY A 273 -31.40 -14.30 -12.39
C GLY A 273 -30.05 -14.63 -11.75
N PHE A 274 -30.01 -15.45 -10.70
CA PHE A 274 -28.79 -15.74 -9.97
C PHE A 274 -28.07 -16.96 -10.54
N VAL A 275 -26.76 -16.89 -10.59
CA VAL A 275 -25.86 -17.98 -10.93
C VAL A 275 -24.88 -18.24 -9.78
N PRO A 276 -24.38 -19.49 -9.64
CA PRO A 276 -23.37 -19.80 -8.63
C PRO A 276 -22.07 -19.00 -8.83
N TRP A 277 -21.27 -18.87 -7.77
CA TRP A 277 -19.93 -18.30 -7.84
C TRP A 277 -18.88 -19.38 -7.70
N SER A 278 -17.76 -19.21 -8.40
CA SER A 278 -16.56 -19.99 -8.12
C SER A 278 -15.95 -19.56 -6.78
N GLY A 279 -15.50 -20.51 -5.98
CA GLY A 279 -14.86 -20.23 -4.70
C GLY A 279 -13.60 -19.37 -4.83
N PRO A 280 -12.66 -19.66 -5.75
CA PRO A 280 -11.48 -18.86 -6.00
C PRO A 280 -11.79 -17.38 -6.29
N ALA A 281 -12.77 -17.10 -7.17
CA ALA A 281 -13.12 -15.71 -7.48
C ALA A 281 -13.69 -14.95 -6.27
N VAL A 282 -14.49 -15.61 -5.41
CA VAL A 282 -14.98 -15.01 -4.16
C VAL A 282 -13.82 -14.71 -3.21
N ALA A 283 -12.89 -15.66 -3.06
CA ALA A 283 -11.72 -15.48 -2.22
C ALA A 283 -10.86 -14.29 -2.69
N ASP A 284 -10.67 -14.14 -3.99
CA ASP A 284 -9.90 -13.03 -4.57
C ASP A 284 -10.60 -11.68 -4.34
N VAL A 285 -11.92 -11.59 -4.54
CA VAL A 285 -12.69 -10.38 -4.25
C VAL A 285 -12.54 -9.96 -2.79
N LEU A 286 -12.68 -10.92 -1.86
CA LEU A 286 -12.52 -10.64 -0.44
C LEU A 286 -11.11 -10.19 -0.09
N LYS A 287 -10.08 -10.85 -0.62
CA LYS A 287 -8.70 -10.51 -0.35
C LYS A 287 -8.31 -9.16 -0.95
N GLN A 288 -8.47 -9.02 -2.25
CA GLN A 288 -7.94 -7.85 -2.96
C GLN A 288 -8.73 -6.58 -2.66
N PHE A 289 -10.05 -6.68 -2.46
CA PHE A 289 -10.90 -5.49 -2.36
C PHE A 289 -11.37 -5.20 -0.95
N VAL A 290 -11.72 -6.22 -0.14
CA VAL A 290 -12.17 -5.98 1.24
C VAL A 290 -11.00 -5.92 2.20
N VAL A 291 -10.06 -6.89 2.12
CA VAL A 291 -8.93 -6.97 3.04
C VAL A 291 -7.89 -5.90 2.71
N HIS A 292 -7.52 -5.77 1.44
CA HIS A 292 -6.42 -4.91 0.98
C HIS A 292 -6.88 -3.60 0.35
N ASN A 293 -8.16 -3.43 0.06
CA ASN A 293 -8.75 -2.27 -0.64
C ASN A 293 -7.97 -1.87 -1.92
N ARG A 294 -7.53 -2.88 -2.69
CA ARG A 294 -6.63 -2.69 -3.84
C ARG A 294 -7.24 -1.85 -4.98
N MET A 295 -8.54 -1.77 -5.06
CA MET A 295 -9.21 -0.85 -5.99
C MET A 295 -8.85 0.60 -5.69
N MET A 296 -8.68 0.95 -4.41
CA MET A 296 -8.29 2.30 -3.98
C MET A 296 -6.79 2.50 -3.95
N SER A 297 -6.06 1.55 -3.37
CA SER A 297 -4.63 1.70 -3.11
C SER A 297 -3.75 1.27 -4.30
N GLY A 298 -4.32 0.63 -5.32
CA GLY A 298 -3.55 0.04 -6.41
C GLY A 298 -2.86 -1.27 -6.02
N GLY A 299 -2.09 -1.82 -6.95
CA GLY A 299 -1.33 -3.05 -6.74
C GLY A 299 -2.18 -4.31 -6.66
N PHE A 300 -3.33 -4.38 -7.35
CA PHE A 300 -4.02 -5.64 -7.56
C PHE A 300 -3.38 -6.42 -8.72
N ILE A 301 -3.61 -7.74 -8.75
CA ILE A 301 -2.85 -8.64 -9.61
C ILE A 301 -3.76 -9.30 -10.63
N ILE A 302 -3.38 -9.22 -11.91
CA ILE A 302 -4.03 -9.89 -13.02
C ILE A 302 -2.96 -10.59 -13.85
N ASN A 303 -3.00 -11.92 -13.95
CA ASN A 303 -2.03 -12.73 -14.71
C ASN A 303 -0.57 -12.37 -14.36
N ASP A 304 -0.24 -12.35 -13.07
CA ASP A 304 1.09 -12.01 -12.54
C ASP A 304 1.58 -10.57 -12.86
N GLN A 305 0.68 -9.71 -13.38
CA GLN A 305 0.95 -8.29 -13.58
C GLN A 305 0.34 -7.46 -12.46
N VAL A 306 1.08 -6.46 -12.01
CA VAL A 306 0.58 -5.45 -11.06
C VAL A 306 -0.21 -4.41 -11.83
N VAL A 307 -1.41 -4.10 -11.37
CA VAL A 307 -2.34 -3.18 -12.01
C VAL A 307 -2.91 -2.20 -10.98
N SER A 308 -3.10 -0.95 -11.40
CA SER A 308 -3.75 0.10 -10.60
C SER A 308 -4.82 0.80 -11.42
N LEU A 309 -5.92 1.21 -10.79
CA LEU A 309 -6.92 2.04 -11.45
C LEU A 309 -6.38 3.42 -11.85
N ALA A 310 -5.27 3.87 -11.27
CA ALA A 310 -4.57 5.07 -11.70
C ALA A 310 -4.09 5.02 -13.16
N GLU A 311 -3.95 3.81 -13.74
CA GLU A 311 -3.57 3.63 -15.14
C GLU A 311 -4.73 3.85 -16.14
N ILE A 312 -5.96 4.14 -15.65
CA ILE A 312 -7.10 4.46 -16.50
C ILE A 312 -7.00 5.90 -16.99
N THR A 313 -7.04 6.07 -18.30
CA THR A 313 -7.00 7.39 -18.97
C THR A 313 -8.23 7.70 -19.81
N CYS A 314 -9.06 6.68 -20.14
CA CYS A 314 -10.30 6.91 -20.86
C CYS A 314 -11.37 7.53 -19.95
N PRO A 315 -12.32 8.32 -20.51
CA PRO A 315 -13.40 8.93 -19.72
C PRO A 315 -14.28 7.89 -19.03
N ILE A 316 -14.74 8.21 -17.82
CA ILE A 316 -15.57 7.35 -16.98
C ILE A 316 -16.89 8.06 -16.67
N LEU A 317 -18.02 7.38 -16.89
CA LEU A 317 -19.34 7.76 -16.40
C LEU A 317 -19.77 6.78 -15.32
N SER A 318 -20.09 7.27 -14.13
CA SER A 318 -20.54 6.45 -13.01
C SER A 318 -21.95 6.81 -12.57
N PHE A 319 -22.87 5.83 -12.58
CA PHE A 319 -24.21 6.02 -12.05
C PHE A 319 -24.22 5.72 -10.56
N VAL A 320 -24.64 6.70 -9.76
CA VAL A 320 -24.68 6.67 -8.30
C VAL A 320 -26.13 6.60 -7.81
N GLY A 321 -26.47 5.59 -7.04
CA GLY A 321 -27.79 5.46 -6.43
C GLY A 321 -27.82 6.10 -5.05
N GLU A 322 -28.62 7.17 -4.83
CA GLU A 322 -28.70 7.84 -3.52
C GLU A 322 -29.17 6.93 -2.37
N VAL A 323 -30.00 5.95 -2.70
CA VAL A 323 -30.56 4.98 -1.73
C VAL A 323 -30.06 3.57 -2.01
N ASP A 324 -28.86 3.45 -2.55
CA ASP A 324 -28.20 2.20 -2.81
C ASP A 324 -27.44 1.74 -1.55
N ASP A 325 -27.91 0.67 -0.92
CA ASP A 325 -27.31 0.11 0.29
C ASP A 325 -26.16 -0.87 0.00
N ILE A 326 -25.95 -1.26 -1.28
CA ILE A 326 -24.91 -2.19 -1.74
C ILE A 326 -23.74 -1.41 -2.36
N GLY A 327 -24.01 -0.67 -3.44
CA GLY A 327 -23.06 0.27 -4.03
C GLY A 327 -23.25 1.65 -3.41
N GLN A 328 -22.88 1.80 -2.12
CA GLN A 328 -23.08 3.06 -1.42
C GLN A 328 -22.42 4.23 -2.17
N PRO A 329 -23.02 5.42 -2.18
CA PRO A 329 -22.48 6.59 -2.91
C PRO A 329 -21.00 6.88 -2.62
N VAL A 330 -20.59 6.78 -1.35
CA VAL A 330 -19.19 7.01 -0.94
C VAL A 330 -18.24 5.97 -1.54
N ALA A 331 -18.68 4.71 -1.61
CA ALA A 331 -17.88 3.63 -2.20
C ALA A 331 -17.77 3.76 -3.72
N VAL A 332 -18.84 4.15 -4.40
CA VAL A 332 -18.86 4.35 -5.85
C VAL A 332 -18.02 5.57 -6.24
N ARG A 333 -18.16 6.70 -5.51
CA ARG A 333 -17.37 7.91 -5.76
C ARG A 333 -15.87 7.75 -5.50
N GLY A 334 -15.46 6.66 -4.86
CA GLY A 334 -14.05 6.28 -4.72
C GLY A 334 -13.29 6.25 -6.03
N ILE A 335 -13.97 6.02 -7.17
CA ILE A 335 -13.33 6.01 -8.50
C ILE A 335 -12.64 7.34 -8.84
N ARG A 336 -13.16 8.48 -8.39
CA ARG A 336 -12.53 9.79 -8.66
C ARG A 336 -11.14 9.90 -8.06
N ARG A 337 -10.91 9.25 -6.90
CA ARG A 337 -9.61 9.17 -6.24
C ARG A 337 -8.72 8.08 -6.83
N ALA A 338 -9.33 6.93 -7.17
CA ALA A 338 -8.59 5.77 -7.65
C ALA A 338 -8.11 5.91 -9.10
N ALA A 339 -8.76 6.75 -9.91
CA ALA A 339 -8.40 7.00 -11.30
C ALA A 339 -8.12 8.52 -11.53
N PRO A 340 -7.02 9.05 -10.99
CA PRO A 340 -6.73 10.48 -11.03
C PRO A 340 -6.47 11.01 -12.45
N HIS A 341 -6.03 10.16 -13.38
CA HIS A 341 -5.71 10.51 -14.76
C HIS A 341 -6.91 10.41 -15.73
N ALA A 342 -8.07 9.97 -15.25
CA ALA A 342 -9.29 9.86 -16.03
C ALA A 342 -10.21 11.08 -15.79
N ASP A 343 -10.93 11.49 -16.82
CA ASP A 343 -12.06 12.40 -16.67
C ASP A 343 -13.25 11.62 -16.12
N VAL A 344 -13.59 11.84 -14.86
CA VAL A 344 -14.66 11.10 -14.16
C VAL A 344 -15.91 11.96 -14.05
N TYR A 345 -17.03 11.41 -14.52
CA TYR A 345 -18.35 12.01 -14.49
C TYR A 345 -19.31 11.15 -13.69
N GLU A 346 -20.37 11.74 -13.15
CA GLU A 346 -21.43 11.02 -12.45
C GLU A 346 -22.84 11.43 -12.91
N VAL A 347 -23.74 10.48 -12.77
CA VAL A 347 -25.18 10.68 -12.77
C VAL A 347 -25.74 10.17 -11.46
N THR A 348 -26.30 11.06 -10.65
CA THR A 348 -26.90 10.67 -9.37
C THR A 348 -28.41 10.47 -9.54
N LEU A 349 -28.90 9.28 -9.17
CA LEU A 349 -30.30 8.91 -9.28
C LEU A 349 -30.87 8.50 -7.91
N ARG A 350 -32.10 8.86 -7.63
CA ARG A 350 -32.80 8.37 -6.45
C ARG A 350 -33.29 6.93 -6.66
N ALA A 351 -32.35 6.02 -6.77
CA ALA A 351 -32.57 4.60 -7.05
C ALA A 351 -31.76 3.72 -6.08
N GLY A 352 -32.29 2.54 -5.75
CA GLY A 352 -31.50 1.49 -5.11
C GLY A 352 -30.74 0.68 -6.14
N HIS A 353 -29.90 -0.25 -5.69
CA HIS A 353 -28.92 -0.98 -6.50
C HIS A 353 -29.47 -1.51 -7.83
N PHE A 354 -30.52 -2.34 -7.80
CA PHE A 354 -31.18 -2.84 -9.01
C PHE A 354 -31.88 -1.76 -9.83
N GLY A 355 -32.40 -0.75 -9.18
CA GLY A 355 -33.10 0.36 -9.83
C GLY A 355 -32.23 1.18 -10.77
N LEU A 356 -30.91 1.06 -10.69
CA LEU A 356 -29.98 1.70 -11.61
C LEU A 356 -29.97 1.05 -13.00
N VAL A 357 -30.27 -0.24 -13.11
CA VAL A 357 -30.18 -0.98 -14.38
C VAL A 357 -31.49 -1.62 -14.81
N VAL A 358 -32.40 -1.95 -13.87
CA VAL A 358 -33.65 -2.67 -14.12
C VAL A 358 -34.84 -1.86 -13.64
N GLY A 359 -35.91 -1.83 -14.44
CA GLY A 359 -37.16 -1.21 -14.11
C GLY A 359 -37.43 0.15 -14.77
N SER A 360 -38.54 0.76 -14.42
CA SER A 360 -39.04 1.97 -15.12
C SER A 360 -38.16 3.21 -14.93
N SER A 361 -37.41 3.32 -13.83
CA SER A 361 -36.48 4.42 -13.61
C SER A 361 -35.27 4.28 -14.52
N ALA A 362 -34.69 3.08 -14.57
CA ALA A 362 -33.59 2.80 -15.47
C ALA A 362 -33.95 3.01 -16.94
N ALA A 363 -35.13 2.53 -17.35
CA ALA A 363 -35.62 2.71 -18.71
C ALA A 363 -35.79 4.19 -19.11
N ARG A 364 -36.21 5.05 -18.18
CA ARG A 364 -36.49 6.46 -18.50
C ARG A 364 -35.30 7.40 -18.30
N GLN A 365 -34.35 7.05 -17.46
CA GLN A 365 -33.25 7.93 -17.07
C GLN A 365 -31.87 7.32 -17.36
N THR A 366 -31.62 6.11 -16.91
CA THR A 366 -30.28 5.51 -17.01
C THR A 366 -29.88 5.22 -18.46
N TRP A 367 -30.68 4.41 -19.16
CA TRP A 367 -30.29 3.94 -20.51
C TRP A 367 -30.32 5.03 -21.58
N PRO A 368 -31.28 6.00 -21.58
CA PRO A 368 -31.16 7.18 -22.45
C PRO A 368 -29.90 8.00 -22.16
N ALA A 369 -29.58 8.26 -20.88
CA ALA A 369 -28.36 9.00 -20.51
C ALA A 369 -27.08 8.28 -20.94
N VAL A 370 -27.06 6.93 -20.89
CA VAL A 370 -25.95 6.13 -21.42
C VAL A 370 -25.81 6.32 -22.95
N ALA A 371 -26.91 6.26 -23.69
CA ALA A 371 -26.88 6.45 -25.12
C ALA A 371 -26.42 7.88 -25.50
N ASP A 372 -26.90 8.90 -24.79
CA ASP A 372 -26.46 10.27 -25.01
C ASP A 372 -24.99 10.49 -24.61
N TRP A 373 -24.52 9.85 -23.54
CA TRP A 373 -23.10 9.81 -23.18
C TRP A 373 -22.24 9.23 -24.31
N VAL A 374 -22.61 8.03 -24.85
CA VAL A 374 -21.90 7.39 -25.95
C VAL A 374 -21.83 8.32 -27.16
N LYS A 375 -22.96 8.93 -27.57
CA LYS A 375 -22.98 9.90 -28.67
C LYS A 375 -22.09 11.10 -28.42
N TRP A 376 -22.10 11.64 -27.21
CA TRP A 376 -21.22 12.75 -26.86
C TRP A 376 -19.75 12.35 -26.97
N ARG A 377 -19.37 11.16 -26.53
CA ARG A 377 -17.99 10.66 -26.62
C ARG A 377 -17.55 10.28 -28.03
N GLU A 378 -18.51 10.09 -28.94
CA GLU A 378 -18.29 9.89 -30.39
C GLU A 378 -18.39 11.18 -31.20
N ASP A 379 -18.47 12.35 -30.54
CA ASP A 379 -18.67 13.66 -31.15
C ASP A 379 -19.98 13.80 -31.96
N GLU A 380 -20.97 12.96 -31.68
CA GLU A 380 -22.28 12.93 -32.34
C GLU A 380 -23.36 13.70 -31.57
N GLY A 381 -23.05 14.33 -30.46
CA GLY A 381 -24.00 15.08 -29.65
C GLY A 381 -23.35 15.95 -28.56
N PRO A 382 -24.12 16.82 -27.91
CA PRO A 382 -23.64 17.63 -26.79
C PRO A 382 -23.51 16.80 -25.52
N GLN A 383 -22.79 17.35 -24.51
CA GLN A 383 -22.77 16.77 -23.17
C GLN A 383 -24.20 16.70 -22.61
N PRO A 384 -24.63 15.51 -22.13
CA PRO A 384 -25.97 15.39 -21.55
C PRO A 384 -26.13 16.24 -20.28
N GLU A 385 -27.26 16.92 -20.13
CA GLU A 385 -27.51 17.82 -18.98
C GLU A 385 -27.43 17.11 -17.62
N ILE A 386 -27.77 15.81 -17.56
CA ILE A 386 -27.77 15.00 -16.34
C ILE A 386 -26.34 14.51 -15.95
N VAL A 387 -25.36 14.65 -16.84
CA VAL A 387 -23.99 14.19 -16.65
C VAL A 387 -23.13 15.33 -16.12
N HIS A 388 -22.63 15.19 -14.90
CA HIS A 388 -21.81 16.20 -14.25
C HIS A 388 -20.41 15.65 -13.94
N PRO A 389 -19.36 16.49 -13.94
CA PRO A 389 -18.06 16.10 -13.42
C PRO A 389 -18.19 15.61 -11.97
N MET A 390 -17.57 14.48 -11.65
CA MET A 390 -17.57 13.96 -10.27
C MET A 390 -16.62 14.78 -9.41
N GLU A 391 -17.14 15.39 -8.36
CA GLU A 391 -16.32 16.16 -7.42
C GLU A 391 -15.43 15.25 -6.57
N TYR A 392 -14.22 15.75 -6.30
CA TYR A 392 -13.32 15.08 -5.36
C TYR A 392 -13.87 15.22 -3.94
N GLN A 393 -14.07 14.10 -3.26
CA GLN A 393 -14.49 14.06 -1.86
C GLN A 393 -13.37 13.49 -1.01
N GLU A 394 -12.89 14.27 -0.05
CA GLU A 394 -11.98 13.74 0.94
C GLU A 394 -12.64 12.64 1.79
N PRO A 395 -11.90 11.59 2.18
CA PRO A 395 -12.42 10.60 3.10
C PRO A 395 -12.70 11.30 4.43
N THR A 396 -13.97 11.55 4.73
CA THR A 396 -14.36 12.12 6.02
C THR A 396 -14.12 11.10 7.14
N SER A 397 -13.33 11.47 8.13
CA SER A 397 -13.12 10.69 9.36
C SER A 397 -14.36 10.66 10.29
N GLU A 398 -15.48 11.18 9.84
CA GLU A 398 -16.74 11.29 10.61
C GLU A 398 -17.61 10.00 10.65
N SER A 399 -17.06 8.85 10.40
CA SER A 399 -17.83 7.59 10.45
C SER A 399 -18.34 7.18 11.85
N GLY A 400 -17.93 7.86 12.92
CA GLY A 400 -18.31 7.49 14.30
C GLY A 400 -19.78 7.76 14.69
N VAL A 401 -20.35 8.88 14.27
CA VAL A 401 -21.71 9.30 14.73
C VAL A 401 -22.81 8.70 13.86
N THR A 402 -22.59 8.62 12.56
CA THR A 402 -23.53 7.98 11.62
C THR A 402 -23.54 6.46 11.76
N ALA A 403 -22.45 5.83 12.15
CA ALA A 403 -22.40 4.40 12.45
C ALA A 403 -23.24 4.04 13.68
N ALA A 404 -23.19 4.83 14.75
CA ALA A 404 -23.98 4.62 15.95
C ALA A 404 -25.49 4.77 15.67
N ALA A 405 -25.89 5.74 14.86
CA ALA A 405 -27.30 5.93 14.46
C ALA A 405 -27.81 4.80 13.57
N ARG A 406 -26.98 4.27 12.64
CA ARG A 406 -27.33 3.12 11.80
C ARG A 406 -27.40 1.82 12.60
N ILE A 407 -26.49 1.57 13.53
CA ILE A 407 -26.50 0.43 14.45
C ILE A 407 -27.78 0.47 15.30
N ALA A 408 -28.18 1.64 15.80
CA ALA A 408 -29.41 1.79 16.56
C ALA A 408 -30.68 1.51 15.70
N HIS A 409 -30.69 1.93 14.44
CA HIS A 409 -31.77 1.67 13.51
C HIS A 409 -31.84 0.19 13.09
N THR A 410 -30.70 -0.44 12.87
CA THR A 410 -30.63 -1.89 12.51
C THR A 410 -30.91 -2.77 13.71
N ALA A 411 -30.48 -2.40 14.91
CA ALA A 411 -30.81 -3.11 16.15
C ALA A 411 -32.31 -3.05 16.48
N ALA A 412 -32.98 -1.92 16.23
CA ALA A 412 -34.41 -1.78 16.42
C ALA A 412 -35.22 -2.68 15.46
N SER A 413 -34.73 -2.88 14.23
CA SER A 413 -35.38 -3.76 13.26
C SER A 413 -35.10 -5.26 13.50
N VAL A 414 -33.99 -5.63 14.14
CA VAL A 414 -33.65 -7.02 14.48
C VAL A 414 -34.35 -7.49 15.76
N VAL A 415 -34.67 -6.57 16.67
CA VAL A 415 -35.40 -6.89 17.91
C VAL A 415 -36.85 -7.37 17.64
N GLU A 416 -37.45 -7.03 16.50
CA GLU A 416 -38.78 -7.53 16.11
C GLU A 416 -38.76 -8.97 15.53
N VAL A 417 -37.58 -9.55 15.21
CA VAL A 417 -37.50 -10.84 14.50
C VAL A 417 -36.89 -11.99 15.31
N GLY A 418 -36.29 -11.77 16.48
CA GLY A 418 -35.78 -12.92 17.26
C GLY A 418 -34.97 -12.61 18.51
N ALA A 419 -35.62 -12.79 19.66
CA ALA A 419 -35.07 -12.54 21.00
C ALA A 419 -33.97 -13.52 21.48
N GLY A 420 -33.50 -14.46 20.66
CA GLY A 420 -32.51 -15.48 21.04
C GLY A 420 -31.05 -15.16 20.65
N VAL A 421 -30.88 -14.61 19.48
CA VAL A 421 -29.51 -14.34 18.92
C VAL A 421 -28.97 -12.95 19.34
N GLY A 422 -29.87 -12.05 19.73
CA GLY A 422 -29.51 -10.68 20.12
C GLY A 422 -28.75 -10.55 21.45
N ARG A 423 -28.87 -11.55 22.35
CA ARG A 423 -28.23 -11.46 23.67
C ARG A 423 -26.73 -11.79 23.65
N GLU A 424 -26.28 -12.68 22.78
CA GLU A 424 -24.85 -12.98 22.64
C GLU A 424 -24.09 -11.89 21.85
N LEU A 425 -24.76 -11.30 20.85
CA LEU A 425 -24.21 -10.16 20.09
C LEU A 425 -24.16 -8.86 20.92
N MET A 426 -25.14 -8.63 21.81
CA MET A 426 -25.08 -7.49 22.75
C MET A 426 -24.02 -7.64 23.84
N GLY A 427 -23.73 -8.87 24.28
CA GLY A 427 -22.63 -9.14 25.21
C GLY A 427 -21.27 -8.79 24.62
N LEU A 428 -21.05 -9.09 23.35
CA LEU A 428 -19.82 -8.74 22.62
C LEU A 428 -19.72 -7.23 22.31
N ALA A 429 -20.84 -6.58 21.98
CA ALA A 429 -20.86 -5.14 21.69
C ALA A 429 -20.66 -4.29 22.97
N ASN A 430 -21.17 -4.72 24.12
CA ASN A 430 -21.05 -3.98 25.39
C ASN A 430 -19.64 -4.07 26.01
N ASN A 431 -18.88 -5.13 25.72
CA ASN A 431 -17.46 -5.23 26.07
C ASN A 431 -16.56 -4.42 25.12
N ALA A 432 -16.99 -4.17 23.88
CA ALA A 432 -16.25 -3.34 22.93
C ALA A 432 -16.43 -1.82 23.15
N MET A 433 -17.48 -1.39 23.84
CA MET A 433 -17.78 0.03 24.06
C MET A 433 -17.17 0.65 25.34
N ARG A 434 -16.44 -0.12 26.14
CA ARG A 434 -15.75 0.40 27.32
C ARG A 434 -14.27 0.59 27.06
N GLY A 435 -13.96 1.71 26.47
CA GLY A 435 -12.67 2.41 26.62
C GLY A 435 -11.48 1.89 25.85
N THR A 436 -10.86 2.74 25.08
CA THR A 436 -9.47 2.68 24.58
C THR A 436 -9.17 1.68 23.48
N VAL A 437 -9.95 1.67 22.40
CA VAL A 437 -9.79 0.67 21.33
C VAL A 437 -8.66 0.99 20.34
N GLU A 438 -8.23 2.23 20.17
CA GLU A 438 -7.17 2.54 19.20
C GLU A 438 -5.76 2.18 19.72
N LEU A 439 -5.46 2.46 20.96
CA LEU A 439 -4.18 2.07 21.58
C LEU A 439 -4.02 0.56 21.79
N SER A 440 -5.13 -0.18 21.92
CA SER A 440 -5.09 -1.63 22.13
C SER A 440 -4.82 -2.44 20.86
N GLY A 441 -5.18 -1.91 19.68
CA GLY A 441 -4.99 -2.58 18.39
C GLY A 441 -3.53 -2.60 17.94
N GLU A 442 -2.83 -1.49 18.07
CA GLU A 442 -1.40 -1.37 17.76
C GLU A 442 -0.55 -2.16 18.74
N ALA A 443 -0.83 -2.04 20.04
CA ALA A 443 -0.16 -2.83 21.06
C ALA A 443 -0.39 -4.33 20.88
N ALA A 444 -1.58 -4.77 20.52
CA ALA A 444 -1.89 -6.18 20.29
C ALA A 444 -1.16 -6.78 19.08
N ARG A 445 -0.82 -5.97 18.06
CA ARG A 445 -0.01 -6.40 16.91
C ARG A 445 1.50 -6.35 17.17
N ALA A 446 1.95 -5.35 17.92
CA ALA A 446 3.35 -5.18 18.27
C ALA A 446 3.81 -6.23 19.32
N LEU A 447 2.99 -6.54 20.31
CA LEU A 447 3.32 -7.45 21.41
C LEU A 447 3.83 -8.84 20.96
N PRO A 448 3.22 -9.54 19.99
CA PRO A 448 3.75 -10.85 19.55
C PRO A 448 5.12 -10.75 18.90
N ARG A 449 5.42 -9.66 18.19
CA ARG A 449 6.72 -9.42 17.53
C ARG A 449 7.78 -9.04 18.54
N LEU A 450 7.45 -8.15 19.46
CA LEU A 450 8.34 -7.74 20.55
C LEU A 450 8.60 -8.90 21.53
N SER A 451 7.60 -9.73 21.82
CA SER A 451 7.78 -10.94 22.64
C SER A 451 8.71 -11.95 21.96
N ARG A 452 8.66 -12.07 20.62
CA ARG A 452 9.59 -12.90 19.85
C ARG A 452 11.02 -12.40 19.98
N LEU A 453 11.25 -11.07 19.96
CA LEU A 453 12.57 -10.49 20.20
C LEU A 453 13.12 -10.81 21.58
N GLY A 454 12.30 -10.69 22.62
CA GLY A 454 12.70 -11.02 23.99
C GLY A 454 13.05 -12.52 24.21
N GLN A 455 12.61 -13.39 23.31
CA GLN A 455 12.89 -14.84 23.35
C GLN A 455 14.13 -15.26 22.57
N ILE A 456 14.75 -14.35 21.79
CA ILE A 456 15.93 -14.68 20.99
C ILE A 456 17.14 -14.84 21.91
N GLN A 457 17.63 -16.05 22.00
CA GLN A 457 18.87 -16.39 22.68
C GLN A 457 20.02 -16.58 21.68
N PRO A 458 21.29 -16.51 22.06
CA PRO A 458 22.43 -16.65 21.14
C PRO A 458 22.38 -17.88 20.25
N HIS A 459 21.77 -18.96 20.73
CA HIS A 459 21.63 -20.23 20.01
C HIS A 459 20.31 -20.38 19.22
N THR A 460 19.40 -19.41 19.33
CA THR A 460 18.14 -19.43 18.59
C THR A 460 18.41 -19.36 17.09
N ARG A 461 17.79 -20.25 16.32
CA ARG A 461 17.84 -20.20 14.86
C ARG A 461 16.92 -19.11 14.36
N ILE A 462 17.50 -18.09 13.77
CA ILE A 462 16.79 -16.96 13.16
C ILE A 462 17.67 -16.36 12.05
N SER A 463 17.10 -16.14 10.90
CA SER A 463 17.81 -15.56 9.75
C SER A 463 16.80 -15.09 8.71
N LEU A 464 17.23 -14.24 7.76
CA LEU A 464 16.42 -13.80 6.61
C LEU A 464 15.83 -15.03 5.87
N GLY A 465 16.69 -16.03 5.56
CA GLY A 465 16.25 -17.25 4.87
C GLY A 465 15.19 -18.03 5.64
N SER A 466 15.26 -18.03 6.98
CA SER A 466 14.28 -18.74 7.83
C SER A 466 12.91 -18.04 7.85
N LEU A 467 12.89 -16.72 7.89
CA LEU A 467 11.63 -15.95 7.87
C LEU A 467 10.95 -16.04 6.50
N LEU A 468 11.70 -15.95 5.40
CA LEU A 468 11.15 -16.17 4.06
C LEU A 468 10.59 -17.59 3.88
N ALA A 469 11.28 -18.61 4.42
CA ALA A 469 10.76 -19.98 4.41
C ALA A 469 9.48 -20.12 5.25
N GLU A 470 9.38 -19.42 6.36
CA GLU A 470 8.16 -19.37 7.20
C GLU A 470 6.99 -18.73 6.43
N GLN A 471 7.21 -17.61 5.74
CA GLN A 471 6.20 -16.97 4.89
C GLN A 471 5.75 -17.88 3.75
N GLY A 472 6.69 -18.55 3.07
CA GLY A 472 6.37 -19.49 2.00
C GLY A 472 5.48 -20.66 2.46
N ARG A 473 5.60 -21.08 3.71
CA ARG A 473 4.71 -22.10 4.28
C ARG A 473 3.36 -21.56 4.74
N ARG A 474 3.34 -20.33 5.30
CA ARG A 474 2.12 -19.72 5.86
C ARG A 474 1.20 -19.15 4.80
N ALA A 475 1.75 -18.54 3.77
CA ALA A 475 1.03 -17.87 2.71
C ALA A 475 1.72 -18.11 1.34
N PRO A 476 1.70 -19.33 0.79
CA PRO A 476 2.44 -19.69 -0.43
C PRO A 476 2.05 -18.83 -1.64
N VAL A 477 0.78 -18.53 -1.79
CA VAL A 477 0.24 -17.68 -2.88
C VAL A 477 0.29 -16.19 -2.57
N GLY A 478 0.73 -15.82 -1.35
CA GLY A 478 0.89 -14.41 -0.97
C GLY A 478 2.00 -13.76 -1.78
N GLU A 479 1.81 -12.49 -2.06
CA GLU A 479 2.73 -11.66 -2.82
C GLU A 479 3.97 -11.33 -1.99
N CYS A 480 5.15 -11.52 -2.56
CA CYS A 480 6.42 -11.24 -1.90
C CYS A 480 7.07 -10.00 -2.48
N PHE A 481 7.34 -10.01 -3.80
CA PHE A 481 7.97 -8.90 -4.50
C PHE A 481 7.14 -8.42 -5.66
N LEU A 482 7.20 -7.09 -5.87
CA LEU A 482 6.74 -6.39 -7.05
C LEU A 482 7.97 -5.79 -7.73
N PHE A 483 8.17 -6.09 -8.99
CA PHE A 483 9.32 -5.59 -9.75
C PHE A 483 8.94 -5.48 -11.22
N ASP A 484 9.18 -4.33 -11.81
CA ASP A 484 8.65 -3.98 -13.11
C ASP A 484 7.12 -4.19 -13.13
N ASP A 485 6.58 -4.94 -14.07
CA ASP A 485 5.15 -5.25 -14.14
C ASP A 485 4.81 -6.65 -13.55
N ARG A 486 5.74 -7.27 -12.79
CA ARG A 486 5.61 -8.65 -12.32
C ARG A 486 5.47 -8.78 -10.81
N VAL A 487 4.72 -9.79 -10.43
CA VAL A 487 4.54 -10.21 -9.04
C VAL A 487 5.21 -11.55 -8.81
N HIS A 488 5.99 -11.63 -7.75
CA HIS A 488 6.62 -12.87 -7.31
C HIS A 488 5.97 -13.34 -6.00
N THR A 489 5.31 -14.49 -6.04
CA THR A 489 4.67 -15.08 -4.85
C THR A 489 5.69 -15.64 -3.87
N ASN A 490 5.30 -15.77 -2.60
CA ASN A 490 6.14 -16.39 -1.58
C ASN A 490 6.62 -17.80 -1.97
N ALA A 491 5.77 -18.61 -2.61
CA ALA A 491 6.15 -19.94 -3.11
C ALA A 491 7.20 -19.84 -4.21
N ALA A 492 6.98 -18.98 -5.22
CA ALA A 492 7.92 -18.80 -6.33
C ALA A 492 9.29 -18.31 -5.85
N VAL A 493 9.30 -17.32 -4.94
CA VAL A 493 10.53 -16.80 -4.33
C VAL A 493 11.26 -17.89 -3.56
N ASN A 494 10.58 -18.68 -2.72
CA ASN A 494 11.21 -19.77 -1.98
C ASN A 494 11.75 -20.86 -2.89
N THR A 495 11.02 -21.22 -3.97
CA THR A 495 11.53 -22.17 -4.98
C THR A 495 12.80 -21.64 -5.63
N ARG A 496 12.80 -20.35 -6.00
CA ARG A 496 13.98 -19.71 -6.60
C ARG A 496 15.17 -19.67 -5.64
N ILE A 497 14.94 -19.36 -4.36
CA ILE A 497 15.98 -19.41 -3.31
C ILE A 497 16.55 -20.83 -3.20
N ASP A 498 15.72 -21.87 -3.18
CA ASP A 498 16.18 -23.25 -3.09
C ASP A 498 16.98 -23.69 -4.33
N ASN A 499 16.61 -23.22 -5.53
CA ASN A 499 17.35 -23.45 -6.75
C ASN A 499 18.74 -22.80 -6.69
N VAL A 500 18.82 -21.55 -6.24
CA VAL A 500 20.12 -20.85 -6.08
C VAL A 500 20.97 -21.52 -5.01
N VAL A 501 20.39 -21.97 -3.89
CA VAL A 501 21.11 -22.76 -2.86
C VAL A 501 21.74 -24.01 -3.49
N ARG A 502 21.00 -24.73 -4.34
CA ARG A 502 21.53 -25.93 -5.03
C ARG A 502 22.70 -25.57 -5.95
N GLY A 503 22.57 -24.50 -6.76
CA GLY A 503 23.65 -23.98 -7.57
C GLY A 503 24.89 -23.62 -6.77
N LEU A 504 24.73 -22.89 -5.65
CA LEU A 504 25.82 -22.53 -4.73
C LEU A 504 26.50 -23.78 -4.13
N ILE A 505 25.74 -24.79 -3.77
CA ILE A 505 26.27 -26.06 -3.25
C ILE A 505 27.09 -26.79 -4.32
N GLU A 506 26.61 -26.84 -5.57
CA GLU A 506 27.29 -27.47 -6.70
C GLU A 506 28.64 -26.84 -6.98
N VAL A 507 28.70 -25.52 -6.97
CA VAL A 507 29.97 -24.78 -7.15
C VAL A 507 30.85 -24.76 -5.89
N GLY A 508 30.46 -25.46 -4.84
CA GLY A 508 31.33 -25.70 -3.67
C GLY A 508 31.19 -24.71 -2.51
N VAL A 509 30.20 -23.80 -2.52
CA VAL A 509 29.96 -22.88 -1.38
C VAL A 509 29.55 -23.67 -0.14
N ARG A 510 30.05 -23.27 1.03
CA ARG A 510 29.85 -23.91 2.33
C ARG A 510 29.29 -22.93 3.37
N PRO A 511 28.67 -23.41 4.45
CA PRO A 511 28.32 -22.56 5.59
C PRO A 511 29.52 -21.77 6.13
N ALA A 512 29.26 -20.59 6.65
CA ALA A 512 30.22 -19.65 7.23
C ALA A 512 31.27 -19.06 6.26
N VAL A 513 31.29 -19.47 4.99
CA VAL A 513 32.14 -18.84 3.98
C VAL A 513 31.60 -17.44 3.63
N ARG A 514 32.52 -16.49 3.45
CA ARG A 514 32.19 -15.12 2.99
C ARG A 514 32.09 -15.12 1.47
N ILE A 515 30.96 -14.64 0.97
CA ILE A 515 30.68 -14.52 -0.47
C ILE A 515 30.34 -13.07 -0.78
N GLY A 516 31.10 -12.45 -1.67
CA GLY A 516 30.78 -11.12 -2.18
C GLY A 516 29.49 -11.12 -2.98
N VAL A 517 28.70 -10.06 -2.86
CA VAL A 517 27.51 -9.83 -3.67
C VAL A 517 27.58 -8.42 -4.21
N LEU A 518 27.84 -8.30 -5.52
CA LEU A 518 27.77 -7.05 -6.27
C LEU A 518 26.67 -7.17 -7.31
N MET A 519 25.51 -6.68 -7.02
CA MET A 519 24.32 -6.77 -7.86
C MET A 519 23.47 -5.52 -7.72
N GLU A 520 22.81 -5.13 -8.81
CA GLU A 520 21.76 -4.13 -8.75
C GLU A 520 20.59 -4.57 -7.85
N THR A 521 19.82 -3.61 -7.32
CA THR A 521 18.64 -3.90 -6.50
C THR A 521 17.53 -4.47 -7.38
N ARG A 522 17.46 -5.78 -7.44
CA ARG A 522 16.50 -6.56 -8.24
C ARG A 522 16.12 -7.88 -7.53
N PRO A 523 15.10 -8.62 -7.98
CA PRO A 523 14.69 -9.88 -7.35
C PRO A 523 15.81 -10.90 -7.22
N SER A 524 16.73 -11.00 -8.18
CA SER A 524 17.89 -11.92 -8.12
C SER A 524 18.88 -11.55 -7.02
N ALA A 525 19.12 -10.28 -6.75
CA ALA A 525 19.97 -9.84 -5.64
C ALA A 525 19.38 -10.27 -4.29
N LEU A 526 18.09 -10.04 -4.10
CA LEU A 526 17.38 -10.43 -2.89
C LEU A 526 17.36 -11.95 -2.70
N VAL A 527 17.11 -12.71 -3.79
CA VAL A 527 17.18 -14.18 -3.78
C VAL A 527 18.60 -14.66 -3.44
N THR A 528 19.65 -14.02 -3.95
CA THR A 528 21.05 -14.34 -3.65
C THR A 528 21.34 -14.18 -2.16
N VAL A 529 21.00 -13.02 -1.61
CA VAL A 529 21.20 -12.73 -0.18
C VAL A 529 20.41 -13.72 0.70
N ALA A 530 19.19 -14.03 0.32
CA ALA A 530 18.37 -15.02 1.01
C ALA A 530 18.90 -16.45 0.87
N ALA A 531 19.45 -16.82 -0.28
CA ALA A 531 20.05 -18.15 -0.52
C ALA A 531 21.32 -18.35 0.30
N LEU A 532 22.20 -17.33 0.35
CA LEU A 532 23.36 -17.36 1.23
C LEU A 532 22.97 -17.48 2.69
N SER A 533 21.97 -16.70 3.14
CA SER A 533 21.39 -16.83 4.48
C SER A 533 20.81 -18.23 4.74
N ARG A 534 20.10 -18.83 3.76
CA ARG A 534 19.52 -20.19 3.86
C ARG A 534 20.60 -21.29 3.94
N LEU A 535 21.71 -21.07 3.24
CA LEU A 535 22.87 -21.96 3.27
C LEU A 535 23.66 -21.79 4.57
N GLY A 536 23.58 -20.64 5.24
CA GLY A 536 24.40 -20.26 6.40
C GLY A 536 25.76 -19.71 6.01
N ALA A 537 25.93 -19.25 4.79
CA ALA A 537 27.08 -18.47 4.33
C ALA A 537 26.91 -16.99 4.69
N VAL A 538 28.00 -16.24 4.71
CA VAL A 538 28.02 -14.81 5.02
C VAL A 538 27.98 -14.01 3.72
N ALA A 539 26.93 -13.20 3.52
CA ALA A 539 26.84 -12.32 2.37
C ALA A 539 27.61 -11.01 2.64
N VAL A 540 28.63 -10.72 1.83
CA VAL A 540 29.37 -9.46 1.86
C VAL A 540 28.83 -8.56 0.76
N LEU A 541 28.08 -7.52 1.16
CA LEU A 541 27.39 -6.65 0.22
C LEU A 541 28.32 -5.52 -0.21
N LEU A 542 28.61 -5.51 -1.49
CA LEU A 542 29.50 -4.56 -2.16
C LEU A 542 28.66 -3.50 -2.88
N SER A 543 29.15 -2.27 -2.91
CA SER A 543 28.50 -1.17 -3.61
C SER A 543 29.06 -1.02 -5.03
N PRO A 544 28.22 -0.91 -6.08
CA PRO A 544 28.67 -0.55 -7.41
C PRO A 544 29.47 0.75 -7.39
N GLY A 545 30.55 0.83 -8.19
CA GLY A 545 31.40 2.02 -8.28
C GLY A 545 32.32 2.28 -7.05
N SER A 546 32.34 1.37 -6.03
CA SER A 546 33.32 1.43 -4.95
C SER A 546 34.69 0.90 -5.39
N ASP A 547 35.73 1.12 -4.56
CA ASP A 547 37.05 0.45 -4.74
C ASP A 547 36.89 -1.05 -4.42
N LEU A 548 36.45 -1.80 -5.45
CA LEU A 548 36.09 -3.21 -5.32
C LEU A 548 37.29 -4.06 -4.86
N ALA A 549 38.50 -3.76 -5.34
CA ALA A 549 39.70 -4.50 -4.95
C ALA A 549 40.02 -4.31 -3.46
N ALA A 550 39.98 -3.07 -2.99
CA ALA A 550 40.17 -2.77 -1.57
C ALA A 550 39.07 -3.35 -0.67
N ALA A 551 37.81 -3.38 -1.14
CA ALA A 551 36.68 -3.97 -0.43
C ALA A 551 36.82 -5.49 -0.31
N ILE A 552 37.24 -6.17 -1.37
CA ILE A 552 37.52 -7.61 -1.41
C ILE A 552 38.65 -7.97 -0.45
N ASP A 553 39.74 -7.22 -0.48
CA ASP A 553 40.90 -7.46 0.42
C ASP A 553 40.54 -7.22 1.89
N LEU A 554 39.81 -6.15 2.19
CA LEU A 554 39.32 -5.82 3.55
C LEU A 554 38.46 -6.94 4.13
N THR A 555 37.66 -7.59 3.30
CA THR A 555 36.65 -8.59 3.73
C THR A 555 37.06 -10.02 3.49
N GLU A 556 38.26 -10.24 2.93
CA GLU A 556 38.87 -11.57 2.64
C GLU A 556 37.92 -12.46 1.82
N ILE A 557 37.43 -11.93 0.68
CA ILE A 557 36.54 -12.65 -0.23
C ILE A 557 37.35 -13.29 -1.36
N ASP A 558 37.03 -14.53 -1.71
CA ASP A 558 37.58 -15.25 -2.85
C ASP A 558 36.56 -15.51 -3.97
N THR A 559 35.29 -15.36 -3.67
CA THR A 559 34.20 -15.60 -4.62
C THR A 559 33.17 -14.47 -4.56
N VAL A 560 32.74 -13.97 -5.72
CA VAL A 560 31.73 -12.91 -5.83
C VAL A 560 30.58 -13.39 -6.69
N VAL A 561 29.34 -13.23 -6.20
CA VAL A 561 28.10 -13.38 -6.98
C VAL A 561 27.77 -12.01 -7.58
N THR A 562 27.51 -11.99 -8.88
CA THR A 562 27.18 -10.76 -9.61
C THR A 562 26.06 -10.99 -10.62
N ASP A 563 25.48 -9.91 -11.08
CA ASP A 563 24.58 -9.91 -12.23
C ASP A 563 25.33 -9.62 -13.56
N PRO A 564 24.67 -9.78 -14.71
CA PRO A 564 25.30 -9.49 -16.00
C PRO A 564 25.77 -8.06 -16.15
N ASP A 565 25.08 -7.09 -15.52
CA ASP A 565 25.38 -5.64 -15.64
C ASP A 565 26.74 -5.29 -14.98
N ASN A 566 27.03 -5.93 -13.84
CA ASN A 566 28.27 -5.72 -13.08
C ASN A 566 29.37 -6.77 -13.39
N LEU A 567 29.10 -7.74 -14.27
CA LEU A 567 30.01 -8.87 -14.54
C LEU A 567 31.41 -8.42 -14.96
N LYS A 568 31.51 -7.43 -15.83
CA LYS A 568 32.78 -6.93 -16.35
C LYS A 568 33.67 -6.35 -15.26
N GLU A 569 33.08 -5.58 -14.35
CA GLU A 569 33.78 -4.98 -13.21
C GLU A 569 34.30 -6.06 -12.26
N VAL A 570 33.44 -7.04 -11.92
CA VAL A 570 33.83 -8.14 -11.01
C VAL A 570 34.87 -9.05 -11.65
N ALA A 571 34.75 -9.38 -12.93
CA ALA A 571 35.74 -10.21 -13.64
C ALA A 571 37.14 -9.60 -13.65
N ALA A 572 37.25 -8.27 -13.69
CA ALA A 572 38.52 -7.56 -13.64
C ALA A 572 39.29 -7.73 -12.31
N THR A 573 38.62 -8.18 -11.24
CA THR A 573 39.25 -8.43 -9.93
C THR A 573 40.10 -9.70 -9.89
N GLY A 574 39.97 -10.59 -10.87
CA GLY A 574 40.64 -11.90 -10.89
C GLY A 574 40.13 -12.88 -9.82
N LYS A 575 39.00 -12.60 -9.17
CA LYS A 575 38.37 -13.51 -8.22
C LYS A 575 37.41 -14.45 -8.95
N ARG A 576 37.02 -15.55 -8.28
CA ARG A 576 35.99 -16.44 -8.80
C ARG A 576 34.64 -15.75 -8.86
N VAL A 577 33.99 -15.81 -10.01
CA VAL A 577 32.75 -15.09 -10.29
C VAL A 577 31.60 -16.07 -10.53
N LEU A 578 30.50 -15.84 -9.84
CA LEU A 578 29.25 -16.56 -10.02
C LEU A 578 28.21 -15.59 -10.59
N VAL A 579 27.71 -15.87 -11.80
CA VAL A 579 26.75 -14.98 -12.46
C VAL A 579 25.33 -15.46 -12.23
N LEU A 580 24.44 -14.56 -11.79
CA LEU A 580 23.04 -14.87 -11.53
C LEU A 580 22.11 -13.74 -12.01
N GLY A 581 20.97 -14.06 -12.59
CA GLY A 581 19.95 -13.10 -13.01
C GLY A 581 20.09 -12.63 -14.44
N GLY A 582 19.32 -11.61 -14.85
CA GLY A 582 19.31 -11.02 -16.18
C GLY A 582 18.20 -11.54 -17.10
N GLY A 583 17.40 -12.54 -16.68
CA GLY A 583 16.23 -13.04 -17.43
C GLY A 583 16.56 -13.78 -18.73
N GLU A 584 15.56 -14.02 -19.57
CA GLU A 584 15.68 -14.83 -20.81
C GLU A 584 16.51 -14.17 -21.92
N SER A 585 16.53 -12.84 -21.96
CA SER A 585 17.22 -12.07 -23.01
C SER A 585 18.61 -11.58 -22.57
N ARG A 586 19.14 -12.09 -21.46
CA ARG A 586 20.44 -11.67 -20.96
C ARG A 586 21.57 -12.03 -21.91
N ALA A 587 22.48 -11.09 -22.12
CA ALA A 587 23.74 -11.33 -22.81
C ALA A 587 24.88 -11.20 -21.79
N LEU A 588 25.87 -12.07 -21.87
CA LEU A 588 27.07 -11.96 -21.05
C LEU A 588 28.17 -11.33 -21.91
N GLU A 589 28.71 -10.21 -21.46
CA GLU A 589 29.78 -9.49 -22.17
C GLU A 589 31.18 -10.13 -21.99
N VAL A 590 31.29 -11.09 -21.05
CA VAL A 590 32.54 -11.79 -20.70
C VAL A 590 32.35 -13.29 -21.00
N GLU A 591 33.38 -13.90 -21.61
CA GLU A 591 33.37 -15.34 -21.84
C GLU A 591 33.35 -16.15 -20.54
N ILE A 592 32.50 -17.15 -20.49
CA ILE A 592 32.44 -18.09 -19.36
C ILE A 592 33.65 -19.02 -19.42
N GLY A 593 34.38 -19.15 -18.28
CA GLY A 593 35.58 -19.96 -18.14
C GLY A 593 35.63 -20.68 -16.79
N GLU A 594 36.78 -21.17 -16.42
CA GLU A 594 36.94 -21.93 -15.15
C GLU A 594 36.61 -21.08 -13.90
N ASP A 595 36.92 -19.78 -13.94
CA ASP A 595 36.71 -18.84 -12.83
C ASP A 595 35.40 -18.06 -12.93
N ILE A 596 34.68 -18.14 -14.05
CA ILE A 596 33.40 -17.46 -14.28
C ILE A 596 32.33 -18.48 -14.55
N ILE A 597 31.44 -18.69 -13.60
CA ILE A 597 30.40 -19.73 -13.66
C ILE A 597 29.03 -19.08 -13.73
N ASP A 598 28.24 -19.45 -14.71
CA ASP A 598 26.84 -19.05 -14.83
C ASP A 598 25.94 -20.00 -14.03
N LEU A 599 25.42 -19.50 -12.89
CA LEU A 599 24.54 -20.29 -12.02
C LEU A 599 23.20 -20.63 -12.68
N GLU A 600 22.77 -19.88 -13.72
CA GLU A 600 21.54 -20.18 -14.45
C GLU A 600 21.67 -21.41 -15.36
N GLN A 601 22.89 -21.85 -15.67
CA GLN A 601 23.14 -23.04 -16.46
C GLN A 601 23.16 -24.34 -15.62
N ILE A 602 23.11 -24.22 -14.29
CA ILE A 602 23.09 -25.36 -13.39
C ILE A 602 21.64 -25.85 -13.21
N ASP A 603 21.35 -27.08 -13.65
CA ASP A 603 20.04 -27.68 -13.37
C ASP A 603 19.91 -27.98 -11.87
N PRO A 604 19.06 -27.26 -11.15
CA PRO A 604 18.90 -27.47 -9.70
C PRO A 604 18.32 -28.86 -9.36
N HIS A 605 17.61 -29.51 -10.29
CA HIS A 605 17.04 -30.83 -10.06
C HIS A 605 18.09 -31.94 -10.17
N ALA A 606 19.17 -31.71 -10.90
CA ALA A 606 20.29 -32.64 -11.01
C ALA A 606 21.21 -32.61 -9.76
N VAL A 607 21.20 -31.50 -9.00
CA VAL A 607 22.06 -31.32 -7.83
C VAL A 607 21.58 -32.16 -6.63
N ARG A 608 22.44 -33.08 -6.18
CA ARG A 608 22.18 -33.86 -4.95
C ARG A 608 22.60 -33.06 -3.72
N LEU A 609 21.67 -32.85 -2.82
CA LEU A 609 21.96 -32.17 -1.55
C LEU A 609 22.87 -33.06 -0.67
N PRO A 610 24.02 -32.53 -0.27
CA PRO A 610 24.96 -33.31 0.55
C PRO A 610 24.46 -33.50 1.97
N GLY A 611 24.94 -34.54 2.64
CA GLY A 611 24.51 -34.90 3.99
C GLY A 611 24.79 -33.88 5.09
N TRP A 612 25.70 -32.91 4.82
CA TRP A 612 25.99 -31.80 5.73
C TRP A 612 24.99 -30.65 5.61
N TYR A 613 24.29 -30.51 4.49
CA TYR A 613 23.38 -29.40 4.28
C TYR A 613 22.18 -29.49 5.25
N ARG A 614 21.94 -28.36 5.88
CA ARG A 614 20.74 -28.11 6.70
C ARG A 614 20.19 -26.76 6.35
N PRO A 615 18.94 -26.63 5.90
CA PRO A 615 18.36 -25.34 5.54
C PRO A 615 18.26 -24.43 6.77
N ASN A 616 18.60 -23.16 6.60
CA ASN A 616 18.53 -22.12 7.62
C ASN A 616 19.27 -22.49 8.93
N PRO A 617 20.55 -22.83 8.88
CA PRO A 617 21.30 -23.23 10.07
C PRO A 617 21.59 -22.05 10.99
N GLY A 618 21.54 -20.80 10.47
CA GLY A 618 21.98 -19.57 11.10
C GLY A 618 21.39 -19.35 12.50
N ARG A 619 22.29 -19.22 13.48
CA ARG A 619 21.94 -18.89 14.87
C ARG A 619 22.07 -17.39 15.09
N ALA A 620 21.34 -16.86 16.07
CA ALA A 620 21.32 -15.44 16.39
C ALA A 620 22.73 -14.83 16.53
N ARG A 621 23.65 -15.50 17.22
CA ARG A 621 25.05 -15.01 17.43
C ARG A 621 25.94 -15.07 16.18
N GLU A 622 25.53 -15.83 15.15
CA GLU A 622 26.39 -16.06 13.98
C GLU A 622 26.30 -14.87 13.01
N LEU A 623 27.44 -14.59 12.38
CA LEU A 623 27.56 -13.55 11.36
C LEU A 623 26.69 -13.92 10.15
N ALA A 624 25.91 -12.96 9.68
CA ALA A 624 25.01 -13.14 8.53
C ALA A 624 25.44 -12.27 7.33
N PHE A 625 25.79 -11.01 7.61
CA PHE A 625 26.10 -10.01 6.58
C PHE A 625 27.32 -9.19 6.96
N ILE A 626 28.03 -8.71 5.94
CA ILE A 626 29.05 -7.68 6.06
C ILE A 626 28.68 -6.59 5.07
N LEU A 627 28.51 -5.35 5.56
CA LEU A 627 28.32 -4.18 4.72
C LEU A 627 29.63 -3.43 4.61
N VAL A 628 30.05 -3.13 3.38
CA VAL A 628 31.24 -2.31 3.13
C VAL A 628 30.81 -0.88 2.82
N SER A 629 31.37 0.08 3.53
CA SER A 629 31.09 1.51 3.35
C SER A 629 32.38 2.33 3.45
N GLY A 630 32.37 3.56 2.89
CA GLY A 630 33.53 4.44 2.86
C GLY A 630 34.08 4.65 1.45
N LEU A 631 35.10 5.46 1.31
CA LEU A 631 35.72 5.80 0.04
C LEU A 631 37.25 5.60 0.12
N GLY A 632 37.82 5.00 -0.91
CA GLY A 632 39.28 4.80 -1.09
C GLY A 632 39.91 4.10 0.12
N ARG A 633 40.93 4.72 0.74
CA ARG A 633 41.66 4.13 1.88
C ARG A 633 40.89 4.14 3.22
N ARG A 634 39.67 4.68 3.26
CA ARG A 634 38.83 4.76 4.45
C ARG A 634 37.59 3.82 4.35
N LEU A 635 37.79 2.65 3.76
CA LEU A 635 36.76 1.61 3.75
C LEU A 635 36.60 1.01 5.16
N GLU A 636 35.38 0.81 5.53
CA GLU A 636 34.97 0.17 6.80
C GLU A 636 34.05 -1.01 6.53
N ALA A 637 34.31 -2.15 7.19
CA ALA A 637 33.45 -3.32 7.15
C ALA A 637 32.57 -3.38 8.41
N LYS A 638 31.26 -3.41 8.23
CA LYS A 638 30.29 -3.53 9.33
C LYS A 638 29.72 -4.94 9.40
N TYR A 639 29.95 -5.60 10.52
CA TYR A 639 29.59 -6.99 10.77
C TYR A 639 28.19 -7.07 11.39
N ILE A 640 27.26 -7.80 10.73
CA ILE A 640 25.87 -7.92 11.14
C ILE A 640 25.56 -9.39 11.43
N THR A 641 25.26 -9.69 12.69
CA THR A 641 24.80 -11.02 13.11
C THR A 641 23.33 -11.21 12.74
N ASN A 642 22.87 -12.47 12.72
CA ASN A 642 21.44 -12.77 12.57
C ASN A 642 20.60 -12.12 13.67
N TYR A 643 21.11 -11.97 14.89
CA TYR A 643 20.44 -11.26 15.97
C TYR A 643 20.21 -9.79 15.63
N ARG A 644 21.26 -9.08 15.22
CA ARG A 644 21.18 -7.67 14.88
C ARG A 644 20.21 -7.44 13.72
N TRP A 645 20.29 -8.30 12.69
CA TRP A 645 19.33 -8.23 11.58
C TRP A 645 17.89 -8.44 12.07
N ALA A 646 17.65 -9.45 12.91
CA ALA A 646 16.32 -9.74 13.45
C ALA A 646 15.78 -8.60 14.33
N VAL A 647 16.62 -8.00 15.19
CA VAL A 647 16.23 -6.85 16.02
C VAL A 647 15.78 -5.68 15.14
N SER A 648 16.55 -5.36 14.10
CA SER A 648 16.18 -4.31 13.14
C SER A 648 14.89 -4.65 12.39
N ALA A 649 14.75 -5.88 11.90
CA ALA A 649 13.60 -6.33 11.13
C ALA A 649 12.30 -6.28 11.95
N PHE A 650 12.27 -6.89 13.12
CA PHE A 650 11.09 -6.90 13.99
C PHE A 650 10.83 -5.54 14.64
N GLY A 651 11.89 -4.78 14.96
CA GLY A 651 11.79 -3.41 15.46
C GLY A 651 11.11 -2.49 14.44
N THR A 652 11.57 -2.51 13.19
CA THR A 652 10.96 -1.76 12.10
C THR A 652 9.52 -2.18 11.86
N ALA A 653 9.27 -3.50 11.76
CA ALA A 653 7.92 -4.01 11.55
C ALA A 653 6.95 -3.61 12.66
N SER A 654 7.44 -3.50 13.91
CA SER A 654 6.63 -3.09 15.06
C SER A 654 6.43 -1.58 15.10
N ALA A 655 7.49 -0.78 14.91
CA ALA A 655 7.42 0.68 14.96
C ALA A 655 6.57 1.27 13.82
N ALA A 656 6.61 0.65 12.65
CA ALA A 656 5.85 1.07 11.48
C ALA A 656 4.49 0.37 11.34
N ASP A 657 4.13 -0.51 12.28
CA ASP A 657 2.93 -1.36 12.24
C ASP A 657 2.76 -2.05 10.87
N LEU A 658 3.87 -2.63 10.36
CA LEU A 658 3.86 -3.29 9.05
C LEU A 658 3.06 -4.59 9.10
N ASP A 659 2.20 -4.80 8.14
CA ASP A 659 1.47 -6.04 7.98
C ASP A 659 1.33 -6.45 6.49
N ARG A 660 0.56 -7.50 6.22
CA ARG A 660 0.34 -8.03 4.88
C ARG A 660 -0.40 -7.05 3.93
N ASN A 661 -1.00 -6.00 4.48
CA ASN A 661 -1.72 -5.00 3.69
C ASN A 661 -0.77 -3.93 3.14
N ASP A 662 0.41 -3.83 3.73
CA ASP A 662 1.40 -2.86 3.32
C ASP A 662 2.18 -3.31 2.10
N THR A 663 2.55 -2.32 1.29
CA THR A 663 3.58 -2.43 0.28
C THR A 663 4.71 -1.50 0.65
N VAL A 664 5.85 -2.08 0.97
CA VAL A 664 7.07 -1.34 1.32
C VAL A 664 7.86 -1.07 0.04
N TYR A 665 8.04 0.20 -0.31
CA TYR A 665 8.90 0.59 -1.42
C TYR A 665 10.35 0.67 -0.95
N CYS A 666 11.17 -0.25 -1.46
CA CYS A 666 12.58 -0.36 -1.16
C CYS A 666 13.39 0.49 -2.15
N LEU A 667 13.52 1.79 -1.86
CA LEU A 667 14.35 2.70 -2.65
C LEU A 667 15.83 2.57 -2.29
N ALA A 668 16.14 2.39 -1.00
CA ALA A 668 17.51 2.23 -0.56
C ALA A 668 18.10 0.91 -1.07
N PRO A 669 19.30 0.91 -1.64
CA PRO A 669 19.91 -0.31 -2.19
C PRO A 669 20.20 -1.35 -1.10
N LEU A 670 20.17 -2.64 -1.48
CA LEU A 670 20.38 -3.75 -0.53
C LEU A 670 21.78 -3.77 0.11
N HIS A 671 22.77 -3.17 -0.51
CA HIS A 671 24.12 -3.03 0.07
C HIS A 671 24.19 -1.94 1.16
N HIS A 672 23.13 -1.14 1.31
CA HIS A 672 23.01 -0.16 2.38
C HIS A 672 22.21 -0.73 3.56
N SER A 673 22.52 -0.29 4.79
CA SER A 673 21.83 -0.74 6.00
C SER A 673 20.32 -0.46 5.97
N SER A 674 19.88 0.68 5.40
CA SER A 674 18.47 1.00 5.25
C SER A 674 17.76 0.01 4.33
N GLY A 675 18.38 -0.40 3.22
CA GLY A 675 17.81 -1.39 2.30
C GLY A 675 17.71 -2.79 2.94
N LEU A 676 18.82 -3.28 3.52
CA LEU A 676 18.90 -4.64 4.06
C LEU A 676 18.13 -4.83 5.37
N LEU A 677 18.30 -3.90 6.33
CA LEU A 677 17.80 -4.05 7.69
C LEU A 677 16.39 -3.48 7.85
N VAL A 678 16.15 -2.30 7.29
CA VAL A 678 14.89 -1.57 7.48
C VAL A 678 13.88 -1.97 6.42
N SER A 679 14.21 -1.79 5.14
CA SER A 679 13.27 -2.08 4.04
C SER A 679 12.97 -3.58 3.94
N LEU A 680 13.98 -4.37 3.57
CA LEU A 680 13.83 -5.82 3.41
C LEU A 680 13.49 -6.51 4.73
N GLY A 681 14.25 -6.21 5.80
CA GLY A 681 14.04 -6.82 7.10
C GLY A 681 12.66 -6.51 7.66
N GLY A 682 12.26 -5.24 7.66
CA GLY A 682 10.96 -4.79 8.15
C GLY A 682 9.80 -5.41 7.37
N ALA A 683 9.86 -5.39 6.04
CA ALA A 683 8.83 -6.00 5.20
C ALA A 683 8.72 -7.51 5.42
N VAL A 684 9.84 -8.25 5.46
CA VAL A 684 9.84 -9.69 5.71
C VAL A 684 9.32 -10.00 7.12
N ALA A 685 9.70 -9.26 8.15
CA ALA A 685 9.19 -9.46 9.50
C ALA A 685 7.69 -9.08 9.65
N GLY A 686 7.23 -8.08 8.90
CA GLY A 686 5.83 -7.64 8.83
C GLY A 686 4.94 -8.59 8.02
N GLY A 687 5.52 -9.30 7.06
CA GLY A 687 4.78 -10.06 6.06
C GLY A 687 4.22 -9.18 4.94
N SER A 688 4.79 -7.99 4.77
CA SER A 688 4.40 -7.00 3.76
C SER A 688 4.95 -7.36 2.38
N ARG A 689 4.32 -6.84 1.33
CA ARG A 689 4.89 -6.88 -0.02
C ARG A 689 6.07 -5.92 -0.11
N ILE A 690 6.99 -6.21 -1.01
CA ILE A 690 8.15 -5.38 -1.28
C ILE A 690 8.09 -4.93 -2.74
N ALA A 691 7.95 -3.63 -2.97
CA ALA A 691 8.19 -3.03 -4.27
C ALA A 691 9.68 -2.69 -4.38
N LEU A 692 10.32 -3.19 -5.43
CA LEU A 692 11.74 -2.96 -5.70
C LEU A 692 11.89 -1.96 -6.83
N ALA A 693 12.76 -0.97 -6.66
CA ALA A 693 13.26 -0.14 -7.74
C ALA A 693 14.71 -0.54 -8.02
N ARG A 694 15.08 -0.66 -9.30
CA ARG A 694 16.46 -0.91 -9.70
C ARG A 694 17.33 0.29 -9.33
N GLU A 695 16.84 1.46 -9.68
CA GLU A 695 17.37 2.78 -9.31
C GLU A 695 16.18 3.73 -9.10
N LEU A 696 16.39 4.81 -8.38
CA LEU A 696 15.39 5.85 -8.22
C LEU A 696 15.25 6.63 -9.54
N ASP A 697 14.05 6.65 -10.10
CA ASP A 697 13.65 7.61 -11.14
C ASP A 697 12.61 8.57 -10.54
N PRO A 698 13.02 9.80 -10.18
CA PRO A 698 12.11 10.76 -9.57
C PRO A 698 10.89 11.10 -10.44
N ALA A 699 11.03 11.04 -11.76
CA ALA A 699 9.92 11.32 -12.69
C ALA A 699 8.85 10.22 -12.66
N ARG A 700 9.21 8.98 -12.36
CA ARG A 700 8.32 7.84 -12.28
C ARG A 700 7.82 7.52 -10.88
N PHE A 701 8.34 8.22 -9.87
CA PHE A 701 8.03 7.90 -8.47
C PHE A 701 6.53 7.90 -8.18
N ALA A 702 5.79 8.93 -8.62
CA ALA A 702 4.35 9.02 -8.39
C ALA A 702 3.59 7.87 -9.10
N GLU A 703 3.94 7.58 -10.36
CA GLU A 703 3.36 6.47 -11.14
C GLU A 703 3.60 5.12 -10.45
N GLU A 704 4.81 4.86 -9.98
CA GLU A 704 5.18 3.60 -9.32
C GLU A 704 4.51 3.44 -7.96
N VAL A 705 4.37 4.53 -7.20
CA VAL A 705 3.61 4.54 -5.93
C VAL A 705 2.17 4.12 -6.15
N GLU A 706 1.52 4.67 -7.15
CA GLU A 706 0.13 4.33 -7.48
C GLU A 706 0.02 2.92 -8.07
N ARG A 707 0.90 2.56 -8.99
CA ARG A 707 0.92 1.24 -9.64
C ARG A 707 1.08 0.11 -8.63
N TYR A 708 2.07 0.22 -7.75
CA TYR A 708 2.37 -0.82 -6.77
C TYR A 708 1.49 -0.74 -5.51
N GLY A 709 0.70 0.33 -5.36
CA GLY A 709 -0.07 0.58 -4.15
C GLY A 709 0.85 0.73 -2.93
N VAL A 710 1.89 1.55 -3.07
CA VAL A 710 2.90 1.75 -2.03
C VAL A 710 2.31 2.45 -0.82
N SER A 711 2.28 1.79 0.31
CA SER A 711 1.81 2.37 1.58
C SER A 711 2.94 2.86 2.48
N VAL A 712 4.14 2.34 2.29
CA VAL A 712 5.32 2.68 3.10
C VAL A 712 6.53 2.88 2.18
N VAL A 713 7.17 4.04 2.29
CA VAL A 713 8.40 4.36 1.56
C VAL A 713 9.57 4.32 2.52
N THR A 714 10.58 3.51 2.20
CA THR A 714 11.84 3.53 2.93
C THR A 714 12.84 4.40 2.18
N TYR A 715 13.36 5.41 2.84
CA TYR A 715 14.14 6.46 2.19
C TYR A 715 15.57 6.59 2.73
N THR A 716 16.42 7.20 1.91
CA THR A 716 17.52 8.04 2.36
C THR A 716 17.14 9.50 2.09
N TRP A 717 17.64 10.43 2.88
CA TRP A 717 17.26 11.84 2.71
C TRP A 717 17.64 12.40 1.33
N THR A 718 18.76 11.93 0.75
CA THR A 718 19.18 12.31 -0.62
C THR A 718 18.15 11.92 -1.66
N MET A 719 17.64 10.68 -1.60
CA MET A 719 16.59 10.19 -2.50
C MET A 719 15.30 10.98 -2.35
N MET A 720 14.89 11.29 -1.11
CA MET A 720 13.70 12.11 -0.89
C MET A 720 13.86 13.52 -1.46
N ARG A 721 15.05 14.09 -1.38
CA ARG A 721 15.36 15.37 -1.99
C ARG A 721 15.24 15.30 -3.51
N GLU A 722 15.83 14.31 -4.15
CA GLU A 722 15.73 14.10 -5.60
C GLU A 722 14.29 13.99 -6.07
N VAL A 723 13.42 13.29 -5.31
CA VAL A 723 11.99 13.19 -5.62
C VAL A 723 11.30 14.55 -5.50
N LEU A 724 11.55 15.27 -4.40
CA LEU A 724 10.86 16.55 -4.13
C LEU A 724 11.31 17.69 -5.03
N ASP A 725 12.56 17.66 -5.47
CA ASP A 725 13.17 18.68 -6.36
C ASP A 725 12.99 18.32 -7.84
N ALA A 726 12.42 17.15 -8.18
CA ALA A 726 12.18 16.76 -9.56
C ALA A 726 11.28 17.76 -10.27
N PRO A 727 11.64 18.24 -11.48
CA PRO A 727 10.86 19.21 -12.22
C PRO A 727 9.42 18.75 -12.46
N GLY A 728 8.46 19.55 -12.02
CA GLY A 728 7.04 19.24 -12.21
C GLY A 728 6.50 18.12 -11.31
N PHE A 729 7.24 17.70 -10.29
CA PHE A 729 6.77 16.67 -9.35
C PHE A 729 5.49 17.11 -8.63
N VAL A 730 4.45 16.32 -8.82
CA VAL A 730 3.15 16.47 -8.14
C VAL A 730 2.70 15.09 -7.69
N MET A 731 2.44 14.94 -6.40
CA MET A 731 1.82 13.72 -5.90
C MET A 731 0.29 13.85 -5.99
N PRO A 732 -0.42 12.90 -6.63
CA PRO A 732 -1.88 12.93 -6.70
C PRO A 732 -2.52 12.91 -5.32
N GLN A 733 -3.63 13.64 -5.16
CA GLN A 733 -4.41 13.56 -3.94
C GLN A 733 -4.98 12.15 -3.74
N GLY A 734 -4.91 11.65 -2.49
CA GLY A 734 -5.40 10.31 -2.17
C GLY A 734 -4.42 9.19 -2.48
N HIS A 735 -3.15 9.52 -2.73
CA HIS A 735 -2.09 8.51 -2.84
C HIS A 735 -2.07 7.54 -1.65
N PRO A 736 -1.63 6.27 -1.83
CA PRO A 736 -1.70 5.24 -0.79
C PRO A 736 -0.64 5.37 0.31
N ILE A 737 0.37 6.26 0.16
CA ILE A 737 1.45 6.39 1.16
C ILE A 737 0.89 6.86 2.49
N ARG A 738 1.14 6.09 3.55
CA ARG A 738 0.82 6.42 4.94
C ARG A 738 2.04 6.75 5.78
N LEU A 739 3.24 6.31 5.35
CA LEU A 739 4.43 6.37 6.18
C LEU A 739 5.71 6.42 5.35
N PHE A 740 6.60 7.32 5.71
CA PHE A 740 8.01 7.32 5.32
C PHE A 740 8.87 6.81 6.46
N ILE A 741 9.83 5.90 6.19
CA ILE A 741 10.73 5.34 7.21
C ILE A 741 12.16 5.57 6.78
N GLY A 742 12.95 6.20 7.64
CA GLY A 742 14.36 6.42 7.36
C GLY A 742 15.13 7.03 8.51
N SER A 743 16.30 7.53 8.20
CA SER A 743 17.21 8.14 9.17
C SER A 743 17.93 9.31 8.56
N GLY A 744 18.10 10.37 9.36
CA GLY A 744 18.89 11.54 9.00
C GLY A 744 18.16 12.54 8.09
N MET A 745 16.83 12.55 8.06
CA MET A 745 16.09 13.54 7.29
C MET A 745 16.28 14.94 7.88
N PRO A 746 16.79 15.89 7.09
CA PRO A 746 16.90 17.29 7.49
C PRO A 746 15.53 17.88 7.84
N VAL A 747 15.51 18.87 8.73
CA VAL A 747 14.27 19.45 9.28
C VAL A 747 13.39 20.08 8.18
N GLY A 748 14.00 20.85 7.26
CA GLY A 748 13.27 21.48 6.15
C GLY A 748 12.73 20.45 5.14
N LEU A 749 13.53 19.42 4.84
CA LEU A 749 13.10 18.33 3.96
C LEU A 749 11.94 17.53 4.59
N TRP A 750 11.99 17.31 5.90
CA TRP A 750 10.90 16.65 6.62
C TRP A 750 9.60 17.46 6.54
N GLN A 751 9.67 18.78 6.75
CA GLN A 751 8.50 19.66 6.61
C GLN A 751 7.91 19.60 5.20
N GLN A 752 8.74 19.70 4.17
CA GLN A 752 8.31 19.57 2.77
C GLN A 752 7.69 18.20 2.47
N THR A 753 8.26 17.12 3.04
CA THR A 753 7.73 15.77 2.86
C THR A 753 6.31 15.64 3.43
N ILE A 754 6.08 16.07 4.68
CA ILE A 754 4.74 15.98 5.28
C ILE A 754 3.72 16.90 4.61
N GLU A 755 4.15 18.05 4.07
CA GLU A 755 3.26 18.95 3.33
C GLU A 755 2.85 18.36 1.98
N LYS A 756 3.82 17.85 1.21
CA LYS A 756 3.56 17.32 -0.14
C LYS A 756 2.87 15.96 -0.15
N PHE A 757 3.08 15.16 0.89
CA PHE A 757 2.52 13.81 1.01
C PHE A 757 1.47 13.68 2.12
N ALA A 758 0.80 14.77 2.49
CA ALA A 758 -0.28 14.68 3.48
C ALA A 758 -1.35 13.65 3.06
N PRO A 759 -1.84 12.78 3.97
CA PRO A 759 -1.64 12.72 5.41
C PRO A 759 -0.50 11.77 5.85
N ALA A 760 0.47 11.46 5.00
CA ALA A 760 1.58 10.58 5.33
C ALA A 760 2.43 11.13 6.48
N ARG A 761 2.95 10.21 7.31
CA ARG A 761 3.82 10.54 8.45
C ARG A 761 5.27 10.16 8.13
N VAL A 762 6.21 10.75 8.85
CA VAL A 762 7.63 10.36 8.81
C VAL A 762 8.00 9.68 10.13
N LEU A 763 8.49 8.45 10.05
CA LEU A 763 9.13 7.73 11.14
C LEU A 763 10.63 7.87 10.99
N GLU A 764 11.21 8.72 11.79
CA GLU A 764 12.65 8.90 11.86
C GLU A 764 13.23 8.00 12.95
N PHE A 765 14.32 7.31 12.66
CA PHE A 765 15.00 6.49 13.65
C PHE A 765 16.49 6.80 13.72
N TYR A 766 17.09 6.46 14.85
CA TYR A 766 18.53 6.42 15.04
C TYR A 766 18.92 5.02 15.50
N ALA A 767 19.89 4.44 14.82
CA ALA A 767 20.48 3.16 15.21
C ALA A 767 22.00 3.31 15.30
N SER A 768 22.57 2.99 16.46
CA SER A 768 24.01 2.99 16.64
C SER A 768 24.65 1.85 15.86
N THR A 769 25.79 2.12 15.26
CA THR A 769 26.63 1.10 14.61
C THR A 769 27.40 0.24 15.61
N GLU A 770 27.67 0.74 16.81
CA GLU A 770 28.54 0.15 17.81
C GLU A 770 27.79 -0.48 19.00
N GLY A 771 26.46 -0.48 19.00
CA GLY A 771 25.65 -1.04 20.07
C GLY A 771 24.24 -1.35 19.58
N ASP A 772 23.46 -2.04 20.44
CA ASP A 772 22.07 -2.40 20.14
C ASP A 772 21.09 -1.24 20.50
N VAL A 773 21.55 0.02 20.38
CA VAL A 773 20.76 1.22 20.67
C VAL A 773 19.95 1.60 19.47
N VAL A 774 18.64 1.65 19.63
CA VAL A 774 17.70 2.13 18.60
C VAL A 774 16.69 3.10 19.25
N LEU A 775 16.63 4.29 18.68
CA LEU A 775 15.62 5.31 19.00
C LEU A 775 14.67 5.43 17.81
N ALA A 776 13.39 5.67 18.04
CA ALA A 776 12.43 5.90 16.98
C ALA A 776 11.40 6.98 17.36
N ASN A 777 11.22 7.94 16.45
CA ASN A 777 10.13 8.92 16.50
C ASN A 777 8.91 8.34 15.77
N VAL A 778 8.21 7.43 16.43
CA VAL A 778 7.09 6.68 15.85
C VAL A 778 5.92 7.59 15.53
N ALA A 779 5.64 8.58 16.37
CA ALA A 779 4.53 9.52 16.15
C ALA A 779 4.80 10.50 15.00
N GLY A 780 6.06 10.84 14.73
CA GLY A 780 6.45 11.80 13.69
C GLY A 780 6.05 13.25 13.97
N THR A 781 5.60 13.56 15.20
CA THR A 781 5.06 14.88 15.55
C THR A 781 6.12 15.92 15.90
N LYS A 782 7.27 15.48 16.41
CA LYS A 782 8.40 16.36 16.74
C LYS A 782 9.45 16.26 15.62
N ILE A 783 9.42 17.20 14.70
CA ILE A 783 10.34 17.26 13.56
C ILE A 783 11.78 17.46 14.05
N GLY A 784 12.73 16.66 13.51
CA GLY A 784 14.16 16.66 13.93
C GLY A 784 14.46 15.72 15.12
N CYS A 785 13.46 15.34 15.92
CA CYS A 785 13.62 14.44 17.05
C CYS A 785 13.91 13.01 16.61
N LYS A 786 14.79 12.31 17.33
CA LYS A 786 15.08 10.87 17.12
C LYS A 786 14.14 9.95 17.91
N GLY A 787 13.26 10.53 18.72
CA GLY A 787 12.23 9.81 19.48
C GLY A 787 12.74 9.12 20.73
N ARG A 788 12.16 7.94 21.02
CA ARG A 788 12.38 7.18 22.26
C ARG A 788 13.00 5.81 21.99
N PRO A 789 13.59 5.18 23.03
CA PRO A 789 14.10 3.82 22.89
C PRO A 789 13.02 2.86 22.41
N VAL A 790 13.36 2.06 21.41
CA VAL A 790 12.45 1.02 20.90
C VAL A 790 12.38 -0.11 21.93
N PRO A 791 11.20 -0.55 22.37
CA PRO A 791 11.06 -1.66 23.31
C PRO A 791 11.76 -2.93 22.82
N GLY A 792 12.54 -3.57 23.70
CA GLY A 792 13.31 -4.79 23.37
C GLY A 792 14.73 -4.52 22.86
N THR A 793 15.13 -3.27 22.65
CA THR A 793 16.52 -2.88 22.42
C THR A 793 17.28 -2.68 23.74
N ALA A 794 18.59 -2.43 23.65
CA ALA A 794 19.40 -2.20 24.83
C ALA A 794 18.87 -1.02 25.66
N PRO A 795 18.80 -1.10 26.99
CA PRO A 795 18.58 0.06 27.86
C PRO A 795 19.64 1.12 27.59
N ILE A 796 19.22 2.38 27.57
CA ILE A 796 20.10 3.51 27.27
C ILE A 796 20.15 4.49 28.44
N GLU A 797 21.26 5.22 28.54
CA GLU A 797 21.43 6.33 29.47
C GLU A 797 22.25 7.45 28.80
N LEU A 798 21.98 8.69 29.22
CA LEU A 798 22.81 9.84 28.89
C LEU A 798 23.83 10.07 30.02
N ALA A 799 25.09 9.88 29.67
CA ALA A 799 26.20 10.12 30.55
C ALA A 799 26.67 11.57 30.43
N ALA A 800 26.82 12.26 31.55
CA ALA A 800 27.36 13.59 31.57
C ALA A 800 28.78 13.58 30.95
N TYR A 801 28.99 14.46 29.98
CA TYR A 801 30.19 14.46 29.14
C TYR A 801 30.74 15.86 28.97
N ASP A 802 32.04 16.02 29.19
CA ASP A 802 32.74 17.26 28.94
C ASP A 802 33.40 17.21 27.54
N PRO A 803 32.86 17.94 26.53
CA PRO A 803 33.40 17.92 25.18
C PRO A 803 34.81 18.54 25.04
N VAL A 804 35.24 19.38 26.01
CA VAL A 804 36.54 20.03 26.01
C VAL A 804 37.62 19.03 26.40
N THR A 805 37.43 18.28 27.46
CA THR A 805 38.37 17.25 27.93
C THR A 805 38.17 15.90 27.27
N GLY A 806 37.04 15.68 26.63
CA GLY A 806 36.65 14.40 26.04
C GLY A 806 36.39 13.30 27.06
N ARG A 807 36.02 13.65 28.31
CA ARG A 807 35.85 12.71 29.41
C ARG A 807 34.42 12.72 29.95
N LEU A 808 34.04 11.58 30.52
CA LEU A 808 32.81 11.46 31.29
C LEU A 808 33.00 12.20 32.65
N ILE A 809 31.93 12.85 33.10
CA ILE A 809 31.90 13.60 34.37
C ILE A 809 31.44 12.67 35.49
N GLU A 810 32.27 12.49 36.50
CA GLU A 810 32.02 11.62 37.64
C GLU A 810 31.45 12.40 38.82
N ASP A 811 30.53 11.74 39.53
CA ASP A 811 30.07 12.19 40.83
C ASP A 811 31.09 11.87 41.95
N PRO A 812 30.95 12.45 43.14
CA PRO A 812 31.85 12.22 44.30
C PRO A 812 31.97 10.74 44.69
N ASP A 813 31.00 9.88 44.32
CA ASP A 813 31.03 8.43 44.62
C ASP A 813 31.89 7.64 43.62
N GLY A 814 32.45 8.29 42.60
CA GLY A 814 33.29 7.67 41.56
C GLY A 814 32.51 7.00 40.42
N PHE A 815 31.21 7.24 40.31
CA PHE A 815 30.40 6.83 39.18
C PHE A 815 30.09 8.01 38.25
N VAL A 816 29.84 7.72 36.98
CA VAL A 816 29.48 8.76 35.99
C VAL A 816 28.09 9.33 36.32
N ARG A 817 27.99 10.66 36.32
CA ARG A 817 26.75 11.36 36.51
C ARG A 817 25.83 11.16 35.30
N ARG A 818 24.54 10.97 35.57
CA ARG A 818 23.52 10.99 34.51
C ARG A 818 23.15 12.43 34.17
N CYS A 819 22.85 12.69 32.89
CA CYS A 819 22.38 14.00 32.48
C CYS A 819 20.97 14.30 33.01
N GLU A 820 20.73 15.57 33.31
CA GLU A 820 19.41 16.11 33.50
C GLU A 820 18.67 16.33 32.16
N ASP A 821 17.35 16.60 32.23
CA ASP A 821 16.59 16.92 31.01
C ASP A 821 17.09 18.25 30.42
N GLY A 822 17.32 18.26 29.12
CA GLY A 822 17.88 19.39 28.38
C GLY A 822 19.42 19.43 28.34
N GLU A 823 20.11 18.71 29.22
CA GLU A 823 21.58 18.64 29.24
C GLU A 823 22.09 17.76 28.09
N VAL A 824 23.19 18.17 27.44
CA VAL A 824 23.87 17.42 26.38
C VAL A 824 24.81 16.40 27.02
N GLY A 825 24.66 15.13 26.64
CA GLY A 825 25.52 14.07 27.13
C GLY A 825 25.77 12.98 26.09
N LEU A 826 26.66 12.08 26.46
CA LEU A 826 27.03 10.93 25.63
C LEU A 826 25.98 9.82 25.79
N LEU A 827 25.38 9.41 24.68
CA LEU A 827 24.42 8.30 24.68
C LEU A 827 25.15 6.96 24.80
N LEU A 828 24.83 6.24 25.88
CA LEU A 828 25.38 4.92 26.16
C LEU A 828 24.28 3.85 26.05
N GLY A 829 24.62 2.71 25.45
CA GLY A 829 23.79 1.52 25.45
C GLY A 829 24.32 0.46 26.40
N ARG A 830 23.45 -0.15 27.22
CA ARG A 830 23.83 -1.21 28.12
C ARG A 830 24.21 -2.47 27.34
N VAL A 831 25.35 -3.07 27.67
CA VAL A 831 25.78 -4.31 27.02
C VAL A 831 24.87 -5.47 27.41
N SER A 832 24.28 -6.13 26.41
CA SER A 832 23.47 -7.33 26.65
C SER A 832 24.35 -8.50 27.05
N ALA A 833 23.83 -9.37 27.94
CA ALA A 833 24.48 -10.64 28.29
C ALA A 833 24.69 -11.59 27.10
N ASN A 834 24.08 -11.26 25.95
CA ASN A 834 24.16 -12.06 24.72
C ASN A 834 25.36 -11.69 23.83
N ILE A 835 26.14 -10.66 24.18
CA ILE A 835 27.34 -10.25 23.44
C ILE A 835 28.54 -10.96 24.07
N ASP A 836 29.35 -11.60 23.23
CA ASP A 836 30.61 -12.19 23.65
C ASP A 836 31.62 -11.08 23.97
N ILE A 837 31.78 -10.79 25.24
CA ILE A 837 32.62 -9.71 25.77
C ILE A 837 34.12 -10.05 25.65
N SER A 838 34.46 -11.30 25.33
CA SER A 838 35.84 -11.78 25.32
C SER A 838 36.70 -11.16 24.22
N ASN A 839 36.10 -10.62 23.15
CA ASN A 839 36.83 -10.04 22.00
C ASN A 839 36.62 -8.53 21.84
N GLY A 840 35.98 -7.82 22.79
CA GLY A 840 35.61 -6.41 22.64
C GLY A 840 36.58 -5.45 23.30
N THR A 841 37.41 -4.77 22.55
CA THR A 841 38.07 -3.52 22.92
C THR A 841 37.01 -2.41 22.76
N GLY A 842 36.64 -1.72 23.86
CA GLY A 842 35.77 -0.54 23.81
C GLY A 842 34.55 -0.54 24.74
N PHE A 843 34.38 -1.54 25.60
CA PHE A 843 33.34 -1.51 26.62
C PHE A 843 33.75 -0.64 27.82
N LEU A 844 32.83 0.27 28.22
CA LEU A 844 32.93 1.03 29.46
C LEU A 844 32.37 0.19 30.60
N ARG A 845 33.13 0.04 31.69
CA ARG A 845 32.73 -0.80 32.83
C ARG A 845 32.64 0.02 34.08
N GLY A 846 31.66 -0.27 34.95
CA GLY A 846 31.45 0.43 36.22
C GLY A 846 31.07 1.89 35.97
N VAL A 847 30.25 2.19 34.99
CA VAL A 847 29.90 3.56 34.57
C VAL A 847 28.94 4.17 35.58
N PHE A 848 27.79 3.59 35.79
CA PHE A 848 26.74 4.10 36.68
C PHE A 848 26.56 3.27 37.94
N ALA A 849 27.15 2.08 37.97
CA ALA A 849 27.09 1.15 39.10
C ALA A 849 28.20 0.13 39.00
N GLN A 850 28.59 -0.46 40.14
CA GLN A 850 29.58 -1.52 40.19
C GLN A 850 29.11 -2.72 39.37
N GLY A 851 29.93 -3.16 38.37
CA GLY A 851 29.66 -4.37 37.56
C GLY A 851 28.77 -4.13 36.37
N ASP A 852 28.29 -2.91 36.09
CA ASP A 852 27.63 -2.59 34.83
C ASP A 852 28.62 -2.51 33.65
N SER A 853 28.10 -2.67 32.44
CA SER A 853 28.88 -2.57 31.21
C SER A 853 28.08 -1.84 30.13
N TRP A 854 28.73 -0.90 29.48
CA TRP A 854 28.10 0.00 28.51
C TRP A 854 28.93 0.13 27.23
N THR A 855 28.29 0.43 26.13
CA THR A 855 28.90 0.77 24.85
C THR A 855 28.60 2.23 24.52
N SER A 856 29.60 2.99 24.09
CA SER A 856 29.41 4.33 23.58
C SER A 856 28.80 4.27 22.17
N THR A 857 27.76 5.08 21.92
CA THR A 857 27.25 5.31 20.56
C THR A 857 28.06 6.38 19.82
N GLN A 858 29.01 7.04 20.49
CA GLN A 858 29.73 8.23 20.07
C GLN A 858 28.81 9.44 19.76
N GLY A 859 27.50 9.30 19.88
CA GLY A 859 26.52 10.35 19.68
C GLY A 859 26.29 11.17 20.96
N LEU A 860 26.27 12.47 20.79
CA LEU A 860 25.86 13.42 21.82
C LEU A 860 24.38 13.75 21.65
N PHE A 861 23.63 13.54 22.69
CA PHE A 861 22.19 13.74 22.70
C PHE A 861 21.77 14.62 23.87
N ARG A 862 20.58 15.22 23.74
CA ARG A 862 19.83 15.77 24.87
C ARG A 862 18.48 15.08 24.93
N ARG A 863 17.94 14.92 26.13
CA ARG A 863 16.60 14.43 26.37
C ARG A 863 15.70 15.60 26.75
N ASP A 864 14.54 15.75 26.13
CA ASP A 864 13.58 16.78 26.51
C ASP A 864 12.69 16.32 27.69
N ALA A 865 11.90 17.25 28.24
CA ALA A 865 11.01 17.00 29.37
C ALA A 865 9.91 15.94 29.09
N ASP A 866 9.62 15.66 27.81
CA ASP A 866 8.68 14.60 27.41
C ASP A 866 9.38 13.23 27.32
N GLY A 867 10.70 13.18 27.47
CA GLY A 867 11.52 11.98 27.39
C GLY A 867 11.96 11.59 25.96
N ASP A 868 11.87 12.52 25.02
CA ASP A 868 12.31 12.31 23.65
C ASP A 868 13.77 12.76 23.46
N TYR A 869 14.51 12.00 22.65
CA TYR A 869 15.95 12.20 22.42
C TYR A 869 16.21 12.98 21.13
N TRP A 870 17.10 13.96 21.24
CA TRP A 870 17.54 14.83 20.15
C TRP A 870 19.03 14.65 19.93
N LEU A 871 19.42 14.27 18.71
CA LEU A 871 20.83 14.25 18.33
C LEU A 871 21.34 15.69 18.31
N VAL A 872 22.48 15.92 18.91
CA VAL A 872 23.14 17.23 18.97
C VAL A 872 24.41 17.21 18.12
N ASP A 873 25.23 16.17 18.29
CA ASP A 873 26.43 15.98 17.48
C ASP A 873 27.02 14.57 17.71
N PHE A 874 28.22 14.34 17.17
CA PHE A 874 29.06 13.20 17.49
C PHE A 874 30.35 13.67 18.16
N GLN A 875 30.88 12.91 19.11
CA GLN A 875 32.09 13.27 19.88
C GLN A 875 33.24 13.84 19.04
N ARG A 876 33.48 13.27 17.85
CA ARG A 876 34.57 13.65 16.96
C ARG A 876 34.29 14.89 16.08
N SER A 877 33.05 15.34 16.05
CA SER A 877 32.60 16.44 15.18
C SER A 877 32.46 17.77 15.92
N VAL A 878 32.35 17.74 17.25
CA VAL A 878 32.24 18.95 18.06
C VAL A 878 33.41 19.88 17.83
N VAL A 879 33.14 21.13 17.53
CA VAL A 879 34.18 22.17 17.39
C VAL A 879 34.31 22.90 18.70
N ILE A 880 35.46 22.81 19.33
CA ILE A 880 35.78 23.53 20.57
C ILE A 880 36.34 24.88 20.22
N THR A 881 35.57 25.94 20.40
CA THR A 881 35.97 27.33 20.19
C THR A 881 36.29 28.01 21.51
N PRO A 882 36.89 29.19 21.52
CA PRO A 882 37.09 29.98 22.75
C PRO A 882 35.77 30.34 23.46
N HIS A 883 34.64 30.35 22.75
CA HIS A 883 33.36 30.70 23.32
C HIS A 883 32.61 29.50 23.88
N GLY A 884 33.07 28.26 23.58
CA GLY A 884 32.46 27.01 24.02
C GLY A 884 32.37 25.96 22.88
N PRO A 885 31.72 24.83 23.13
CA PRO A 885 31.51 23.78 22.14
C PRO A 885 30.41 24.18 21.13
N VAL A 886 30.73 24.21 19.87
CA VAL A 886 29.79 24.38 18.78
C VAL A 886 29.37 22.99 18.27
N TYR A 887 28.07 22.72 18.32
CA TYR A 887 27.49 21.47 17.88
C TYR A 887 26.88 21.60 16.50
N ALA A 888 27.12 20.60 15.64
CA ALA A 888 26.75 20.66 14.24
C ALA A 888 25.23 20.64 14.02
N GLN A 889 24.48 19.75 14.70
CA GLN A 889 23.08 19.52 14.36
C GLN A 889 22.18 20.74 14.58
N PRO A 890 22.23 21.47 15.71
CA PRO A 890 21.40 22.67 15.90
C PRO A 890 21.66 23.76 14.85
N VAL A 891 22.90 23.89 14.40
CA VAL A 891 23.29 24.85 13.36
C VAL A 891 22.73 24.43 12.01
N VAL A 892 22.91 23.16 11.64
CA VAL A 892 22.39 22.59 10.38
C VAL A 892 20.88 22.67 10.35
N ASP A 893 20.18 22.31 11.45
CA ASP A 893 18.72 22.37 11.54
C ASP A 893 18.19 23.79 11.36
N ALA A 894 18.90 24.80 11.90
CA ALA A 894 18.50 26.20 11.74
C ALA A 894 18.63 26.66 10.28
N LEU A 895 19.72 26.29 9.59
CA LEU A 895 19.99 26.63 8.19
C LEU A 895 19.07 25.89 7.22
N ASP A 896 18.75 24.64 7.50
CA ASP A 896 17.92 23.81 6.65
C ASP A 896 16.45 24.29 6.57
N THR A 897 16.02 25.15 7.50
CA THR A 897 14.73 25.85 7.40
C THR A 897 14.72 26.98 6.37
N ILE A 898 15.88 27.37 5.83
CA ILE A 898 16.00 28.38 4.78
C ILE A 898 15.77 27.71 3.42
N GLY A 899 14.72 28.07 2.73
CA GLY A 899 14.33 27.43 1.46
C GLY A 899 15.38 27.49 0.35
N GLN A 900 16.31 28.46 0.42
CA GLN A 900 17.41 28.64 -0.53
C GLN A 900 18.60 27.69 -0.27
N VAL A 901 18.76 27.19 0.95
CA VAL A 901 19.85 26.29 1.34
C VAL A 901 19.55 24.90 0.83
N ASP A 902 20.55 24.28 0.20
CA ASP A 902 20.49 22.91 -0.25
C ASP A 902 21.15 21.97 0.77
N LEU A 903 22.43 22.16 1.08
CA LEU A 903 23.17 21.41 2.09
C LEU A 903 23.90 22.36 3.02
N ALA A 904 24.12 21.90 4.25
CA ALA A 904 24.99 22.59 5.20
C ALA A 904 25.87 21.58 5.96
N VAL A 905 27.09 21.96 6.25
CA VAL A 905 28.02 21.17 7.06
C VAL A 905 28.82 22.07 7.99
N VAL A 906 28.97 21.65 9.25
CA VAL A 906 29.77 22.37 10.26
C VAL A 906 31.10 21.65 10.46
N TYR A 907 32.18 22.40 10.52
CA TYR A 907 33.50 21.88 10.76
C TYR A 907 34.41 22.90 11.47
N GLY A 908 35.48 22.42 12.10
CA GLY A 908 36.47 23.25 12.73
C GLY A 908 37.69 23.46 11.84
N VAL A 909 38.21 24.69 11.83
CA VAL A 909 39.49 25.05 11.21
C VAL A 909 40.46 25.52 12.29
N ASP A 910 41.74 25.22 12.14
CA ASP A 910 42.73 25.65 13.11
C ASP A 910 43.07 27.13 12.86
N VAL A 911 43.02 27.93 13.92
CA VAL A 911 43.28 29.36 13.94
C VAL A 911 44.17 29.64 15.15
N GLN A 912 45.43 29.99 14.91
CA GLN A 912 46.38 30.19 15.99
C GLN A 912 46.51 28.96 16.92
N ASP A 913 46.13 29.08 18.17
CA ASP A 913 46.16 28.05 19.22
C ASP A 913 44.78 27.43 19.53
N HIS A 914 43.75 27.80 18.75
CA HIS A 914 42.38 27.35 18.97
C HIS A 914 41.70 26.96 17.63
N LYS A 915 40.44 26.52 17.68
CA LYS A 915 39.64 26.29 16.50
C LYS A 915 38.55 27.33 16.36
N ALA A 916 38.30 27.71 15.10
CA ALA A 916 37.10 28.43 14.72
C ALA A 916 36.07 27.47 14.08
N ALA A 917 34.82 27.70 14.37
CA ALA A 917 33.73 26.96 13.78
C ALA A 917 33.29 27.57 12.46
N VAL A 918 33.28 26.78 11.38
CA VAL A 918 32.87 27.19 10.05
C VAL A 918 31.66 26.39 9.62
N VAL A 919 30.72 27.08 9.01
CA VAL A 919 29.62 26.46 8.24
C VAL A 919 29.86 26.68 6.78
N ALA A 920 29.91 25.60 6.00
CA ALA A 920 29.76 25.67 4.57
C ALA A 920 28.34 25.25 4.18
N LEU A 921 27.79 25.95 3.19
CA LEU A 921 26.46 25.66 2.66
C LEU A 921 26.45 25.76 1.12
N THR A 922 25.66 24.92 0.48
CA THR A 922 25.31 25.02 -0.92
C THR A 922 23.92 25.61 -1.08
N LEU A 923 23.69 26.32 -2.19
CA LEU A 923 22.39 26.88 -2.50
C LEU A 923 21.69 26.06 -3.58
N ARG A 924 20.38 26.08 -3.52
CA ARG A 924 19.54 25.54 -4.61
C ARG A 924 19.74 26.35 -5.87
N GLU A 925 19.68 25.67 -7.01
CA GLU A 925 19.92 26.27 -8.32
C GLU A 925 19.05 27.52 -8.54
N GLY A 926 19.67 28.60 -9.01
CA GLY A 926 19.00 29.87 -9.29
C GLY A 926 18.58 30.68 -8.08
N THR A 927 19.04 30.35 -6.85
CA THR A 927 18.72 31.12 -5.63
C THR A 927 19.92 31.92 -5.13
N GLU A 928 19.63 33.02 -4.44
CA GLU A 928 20.60 33.85 -3.73
C GLU A 928 20.23 33.92 -2.24
N LEU A 929 21.23 34.03 -1.40
CA LEU A 929 21.06 34.11 0.05
C LEU A 929 21.69 35.39 0.60
N SER A 930 20.89 36.15 1.36
CA SER A 930 21.38 37.36 2.03
C SER A 930 21.85 37.08 3.47
N VAL A 931 22.77 37.90 3.96
CA VAL A 931 23.30 37.77 5.32
C VAL A 931 22.23 37.95 6.40
N ASP A 932 21.21 38.75 6.15
CA ASP A 932 20.11 38.95 7.10
C ASP A 932 19.33 37.66 7.35
N VAL A 933 19.07 36.87 6.31
CA VAL A 933 18.40 35.57 6.41
C VAL A 933 19.21 34.58 7.23
N ILE A 934 20.55 34.57 7.02
CA ILE A 934 21.46 33.74 7.83
C ILE A 934 21.43 34.17 9.28
N THR A 935 21.54 35.49 9.54
CA THR A 935 21.52 36.05 10.89
C THR A 935 20.20 35.70 11.62
N ASP A 936 19.08 35.81 10.95
CA ASP A 936 17.75 35.46 11.50
C ASP A 936 17.62 33.95 11.81
N ALA A 937 18.09 33.09 10.92
CA ALA A 937 18.12 31.66 11.17
C ALA A 937 19.00 31.30 12.38
N MET A 938 20.19 31.91 12.48
CA MET A 938 21.11 31.67 13.57
C MET A 938 20.63 32.20 14.94
N ARG A 939 19.64 33.07 15.02
CA ARG A 939 18.98 33.44 16.28
C ARG A 939 18.33 32.26 17.02
N ARG A 940 18.07 31.16 16.31
CA ARG A 940 17.56 29.91 16.90
C ARG A 940 18.63 29.10 17.62
N VAL A 941 19.88 29.38 17.31
CA VAL A 941 21.06 28.79 17.95
C VAL A 941 21.53 29.70 19.08
N SER A 942 21.84 29.10 20.24
CA SER A 942 22.37 29.86 21.40
C SER A 942 23.65 30.60 21.00
N LEU A 943 23.89 31.75 21.61
CA LEU A 943 24.92 32.69 21.23
C LEU A 943 26.33 32.04 21.24
N ASP A 944 26.60 31.25 22.27
CA ASP A 944 27.84 30.51 22.49
C ASP A 944 28.06 29.34 21.55
N GLN A 945 27.05 28.94 20.76
CA GLN A 945 27.09 27.84 19.81
C GLN A 945 27.00 28.32 18.34
N ARG A 946 26.99 29.64 18.12
CA ARG A 946 26.98 30.17 16.74
C ARG A 946 28.35 30.01 16.10
N PRO A 947 28.39 29.55 14.84
CA PRO A 947 29.65 29.44 14.11
C PRO A 947 30.32 30.79 13.92
N ASP A 948 31.65 30.78 13.95
CA ASP A 948 32.46 32.00 13.71
C ASP A 948 32.37 32.47 12.25
N PHE A 949 32.26 31.51 11.30
CA PHE A 949 32.15 31.81 9.89
C PHE A 949 31.01 31.03 9.20
N VAL A 950 30.43 31.66 8.19
CA VAL A 950 29.51 31.04 7.24
C VAL A 950 30.03 31.28 5.82
N GLN A 951 30.09 30.28 4.97
CA GLN A 951 30.43 30.42 3.57
C GLN A 951 29.54 29.66 2.63
N ILE A 952 29.30 30.18 1.44
CA ILE A 952 28.65 29.51 0.33
C ILE A 952 29.71 28.85 -0.53
N VAL A 953 29.62 27.56 -0.72
CA VAL A 953 30.46 26.74 -1.59
C VAL A 953 29.68 26.19 -2.76
N ASP A 954 30.38 25.76 -3.82
CA ASP A 954 29.69 25.24 -5.01
C ASP A 954 29.24 23.77 -4.83
N ASP A 955 29.98 22.98 -4.02
CA ASP A 955 29.66 21.59 -3.75
C ASP A 955 30.04 21.16 -2.32
N ILE A 956 29.24 20.30 -1.73
CA ILE A 956 29.54 19.58 -0.49
C ILE A 956 29.43 18.08 -0.78
N PRO A 957 30.57 17.38 -0.82
CA PRO A 957 30.58 15.94 -1.11
C PRO A 957 29.70 15.16 -0.12
N VAL A 958 28.89 14.23 -0.63
CA VAL A 958 28.09 13.31 0.17
C VAL A 958 28.77 11.95 0.18
N SER A 959 29.01 11.41 1.37
CA SER A 959 29.60 10.08 1.54
C SER A 959 28.65 8.96 1.08
N PRO A 960 29.15 7.73 0.77
CA PRO A 960 28.31 6.59 0.46
C PRO A 960 27.30 6.20 1.56
N SER A 961 27.50 6.72 2.78
CA SER A 961 26.54 6.59 3.89
C SER A 961 25.56 7.77 3.94
N PHE A 962 25.44 8.53 2.88
CA PHE A 962 24.54 9.69 2.74
C PHE A 962 24.76 10.78 3.81
N ARG A 963 26.03 11.08 4.14
CA ARG A 963 26.37 12.16 5.07
C ARG A 963 27.21 13.22 4.35
N PRO A 964 26.88 14.51 4.48
CA PRO A 964 27.75 15.58 4.00
C PRO A 964 29.14 15.49 4.62
N SER A 965 30.15 15.72 3.81
CA SER A 965 31.56 15.63 4.23
C SER A 965 32.26 16.97 4.09
N ALA A 966 32.89 17.42 5.17
CA ALA A 966 33.70 18.63 5.19
C ALA A 966 35.20 18.36 5.05
N SER A 967 35.60 17.17 4.58
CA SER A 967 37.05 16.81 4.59
C SER A 967 37.89 17.73 3.74
N SER A 968 37.47 18.02 2.51
CA SER A 968 38.18 18.95 1.61
C SER A 968 38.13 20.39 2.12
N LEU A 969 36.95 20.83 2.58
CA LEU A 969 36.73 22.17 3.10
C LEU A 969 37.57 22.47 4.35
N ARG A 970 37.83 21.46 5.16
CA ARG A 970 38.68 21.59 6.35
C ARG A 970 40.17 21.80 5.97
N GLU A 971 40.59 21.20 4.85
CA GLU A 971 41.95 21.37 4.33
C GLU A 971 42.18 22.77 3.72
N GLU A 972 41.07 23.43 3.25
CA GLU A 972 41.13 24.79 2.73
C GLU A 972 41.28 25.85 3.83
N GLY A 973 40.95 25.52 5.08
CA GLY A 973 41.09 26.39 6.26
C GLY A 973 40.02 27.48 6.38
N VAL A 974 40.44 28.68 6.88
CA VAL A 974 39.50 29.81 7.09
C VAL A 974 38.98 30.29 5.72
N PRO A 975 37.65 30.57 5.61
CA PRO A 975 37.04 31.04 4.39
C PRO A 975 37.75 32.21 3.74
N GLN A 976 37.70 32.27 2.40
CA GLN A 976 38.26 33.42 1.68
C GLN A 976 37.29 34.60 1.76
N PRO A 977 37.84 35.84 1.89
CA PRO A 977 37.04 37.06 1.91
C PRO A 977 36.20 37.25 0.64
N GLY A 978 34.98 37.77 0.82
CA GLY A 978 34.13 38.07 -0.30
C GLY A 978 32.65 38.04 0.07
N TYR A 979 31.81 38.34 -0.93
CA TYR A 979 30.35 38.42 -0.76
C TYR A 979 29.67 37.08 -0.49
N ARG A 980 30.39 35.96 -0.61
CA ARG A 980 29.89 34.59 -0.28
C ARG A 980 30.41 34.08 1.06
N SER A 981 31.07 34.94 1.86
CA SER A 981 31.65 34.57 3.15
C SER A 981 31.35 35.63 4.19
N TRP A 982 30.92 35.18 5.35
CA TRP A 982 30.57 36.05 6.46
C TRP A 982 31.23 35.57 7.76
N TYR A 983 31.51 36.54 8.68
CA TYR A 983 31.96 36.25 10.01
C TYR A 983 30.92 36.73 11.02
N PHE A 984 30.87 36.11 12.18
CA PHE A 984 30.03 36.53 13.28
C PHE A 984 30.65 37.69 14.04
N ASP A 985 30.03 38.86 14.02
CA ASP A 985 30.47 40.02 14.78
C ASP A 985 29.83 40.01 16.16
N ASN A 986 30.66 39.85 17.19
CA ASN A 986 30.23 39.75 18.57
C ASN A 986 29.64 41.08 19.14
N GLU A 987 30.02 42.23 18.57
CA GLU A 987 29.47 43.54 19.04
C GLU A 987 28.06 43.74 18.52
N SER A 988 27.83 43.53 17.23
CA SER A 988 26.49 43.67 16.64
C SER A 988 25.61 42.42 16.77
N GLN A 989 26.17 41.30 17.17
CA GLN A 989 25.53 39.95 17.19
C GLN A 989 24.88 39.55 15.87
N THR A 990 25.50 39.97 14.76
CA THR A 990 25.06 39.68 13.39
C THR A 990 26.21 39.16 12.57
N TYR A 991 25.86 38.46 11.46
CA TYR A 991 26.89 38.10 10.47
C TYR A 991 27.18 39.30 9.57
N GLN A 992 28.48 39.51 9.31
CA GLN A 992 29.02 40.58 8.47
C GLN A 992 29.83 39.96 7.34
N VAL A 993 29.96 40.69 6.23
CA VAL A 993 30.82 40.22 5.10
C VAL A 993 32.27 40.10 5.56
N LEU A 994 32.85 38.95 5.30
CA LEU A 994 34.23 38.68 5.63
C LEU A 994 35.19 39.54 4.77
N THR A 995 36.04 40.34 5.44
CA THR A 995 37.06 41.17 4.77
C THR A 995 38.46 40.61 4.99
N ASP A 996 39.43 41.01 4.17
CA ASP A 996 40.84 40.64 4.34
C ASP A 996 41.37 41.03 5.73
N ALA A 997 41.02 42.20 6.24
CA ALA A 997 41.45 42.70 7.56
C ALA A 997 40.95 41.75 8.67
N VAL A 998 39.69 41.44 8.68
CA VAL A 998 39.09 40.54 9.68
C VAL A 998 39.67 39.13 9.59
N ARG A 999 39.81 38.60 8.36
CA ARG A 999 40.43 37.29 8.16
C ARG A 999 41.86 37.23 8.69
N ASN A 1000 42.66 38.26 8.45
CA ASN A 1000 44.02 38.34 8.94
C ASN A 1000 44.07 38.45 10.47
N ASP A 1001 43.20 39.23 11.09
CA ASP A 1001 43.09 39.29 12.53
C ASP A 1001 42.77 37.89 13.15
N PHE A 1002 41.97 37.08 12.50
CA PHE A 1002 41.74 35.70 12.94
C PHE A 1002 42.99 34.83 12.77
N LEU A 1003 43.74 34.99 11.65
CA LEU A 1003 44.90 34.16 11.34
C LEU A 1003 46.15 34.58 12.13
N ASP A 1004 46.41 35.86 12.22
CA ASP A 1004 47.67 36.42 12.77
C ASP A 1004 47.55 37.01 14.17
N GLY A 1005 46.31 37.21 14.67
CA GLY A 1005 45.98 37.93 15.90
C GLY A 1005 45.85 39.45 15.67
N PRO A 1006 45.24 40.17 16.59
CA PRO A 1006 45.09 41.63 16.48
C PRO A 1006 46.44 42.29 16.43
N ALA A 1007 46.66 43.11 15.39
CA ALA A 1007 47.91 43.85 15.12
C ALA A 1007 48.32 44.80 16.27
#